data_b71c4d25b50867432260f794a0305059
#
_entry.id   b71c4d25b50867432260f794a0305059
#
_cell.length_a   1.000
_cell.length_b   1.000
_cell.length_c   1.000
_cell.angle_alpha   90.00
_cell.angle_beta   90.00
_cell.angle_gamma   90.00
#
_symmetry.space_group_name_H-M   'P 1'
#
loop_
_entity.id
_entity.type
_entity.pdbx_description
1 polymer ?
#
loop_
_entity_poly.entity_id
_entity_poly.type
_entity_poly.pdbx_seq_one_letter_code
_entity_poly.pdbx_strand_id
1 'polypeptide(L)'
;MRHKIMTGKVKKTVALGLTAIMLAACMGESQSAKAAGSPEGTQQTPETQTSSSEKEYSSERNATNYSRISEGYTASDYTGQVLSFKMPEAAVGEMKKKLTSKVQGYTESSQVLKLSTDDKFELEIDVPEDGLYYMGFQYYSYDESILPISLGLQVDGKYPFYECRTMKLETTWKLGNEPARDRYDNEVVTVPEKVYQWESRYLMDSGYRHSDPLKLELQKGKHTLNVDVKEGNFLMGNITLEAPSKLPAYSGSEKAEGSELITIQGEKYSVTNDSSIHGVAEYDTSVDPYEVKDTVLNTLDSDAFNSAGQKVTYPFTVKTEGNYNIALNYRQSEKTDFPVFVDVEIDGQIPNEAFRSYGMPYTTNYDVKTLQDADGNNLTVHLAPGEHTISYTISMDPICYIMEKLDVIMSDVNDLALEITKVAGTNADQYRDLKLSRYIPGLEDTLHGYANELIELEKSAVKWSDSDKNVAVMSSMLIAAQQLKSLADNPDEIPYRVAELSTSTNSVNHFLAQTIDNLIENGLAIDRIYIYQDDAEVPKGPGFFKSCAMNIQRFISSYTEQAYSASNTNREHLQVWVNRSSQYVQIMQKMIDEHFTPETGIDVDISIMPDQYKLVLANSSGNAPDVATGINYTIPYELAIRGALVDMAQ
;
A
#
# COMPACT_ATOMS: atom_id res chain seq x y z
N MET A 1 -26.28 -42.34 -35.97
CA MET A 1 -25.64 -43.12 -34.88
C MET A 1 -24.19 -43.40 -35.25
N ARG A 2 -23.25 -42.51 -34.93
CA ARG A 2 -21.78 -42.66 -34.95
C ARG A 2 -21.13 -41.27 -34.95
N HIS A 3 -21.25 -40.59 -33.82
CA HIS A 3 -20.40 -39.41 -33.52
C HIS A 3 -20.47 -39.10 -32.02
N LYS A 4 -19.89 -39.96 -31.23
CA LYS A 4 -19.62 -39.68 -29.80
C LYS A 4 -18.64 -40.77 -29.36
N ILE A 5 -17.38 -40.49 -29.35
CA ILE A 5 -16.28 -41.07 -28.53
C ILE A 5 -14.95 -40.72 -29.26
N MET A 6 -14.54 -39.42 -29.16
CA MET A 6 -13.17 -39.03 -29.51
C MET A 6 -12.67 -37.76 -28.84
N THR A 7 -13.30 -37.31 -27.77
CA THR A 7 -12.89 -36.04 -27.10
C THR A 7 -12.21 -36.25 -25.74
N GLY A 8 -12.18 -37.48 -25.22
CA GLY A 8 -11.62 -37.70 -23.85
C GLY A 8 -10.12 -38.06 -23.81
N LYS A 9 -9.54 -38.59 -24.87
CA LYS A 9 -8.12 -38.99 -24.87
C LYS A 9 -7.14 -37.92 -25.34
N VAL A 10 -7.59 -37.00 -26.17
CA VAL A 10 -6.72 -35.91 -26.68
C VAL A 10 -6.45 -34.85 -25.60
N LYS A 11 -7.41 -34.59 -24.71
CA LYS A 11 -7.19 -33.63 -23.61
C LYS A 11 -6.23 -34.09 -22.52
N LYS A 12 -6.09 -35.39 -22.27
CA LYS A 12 -5.12 -35.94 -21.31
C LYS A 12 -3.69 -35.99 -21.86
N THR A 13 -3.50 -36.10 -23.15
CA THR A 13 -2.17 -36.16 -23.77
C THR A 13 -1.56 -34.75 -23.93
N VAL A 14 -2.39 -33.72 -24.11
CA VAL A 14 -1.94 -32.31 -24.17
C VAL A 14 -1.60 -31.79 -22.79
N ALA A 15 -2.33 -32.18 -21.74
CA ALA A 15 -2.03 -31.78 -20.37
C ALA A 15 -0.74 -32.41 -19.83
N LEU A 16 -0.39 -33.64 -20.24
CA LEU A 16 0.89 -34.28 -19.86
C LEU A 16 2.09 -33.75 -20.66
N GLY A 17 1.89 -33.22 -21.86
CA GLY A 17 2.95 -32.60 -22.66
C GLY A 17 3.38 -31.23 -22.18
N LEU A 18 2.45 -30.44 -21.64
CA LEU A 18 2.74 -29.09 -21.08
C LEU A 18 3.45 -29.13 -19.73
N THR A 19 3.21 -30.14 -18.89
CA THR A 19 3.91 -30.33 -17.62
C THR A 19 5.36 -30.80 -17.79
N ALA A 20 5.69 -31.53 -18.85
CA ALA A 20 7.05 -31.97 -19.12
C ALA A 20 7.95 -30.86 -19.72
N ILE A 21 7.37 -29.85 -20.35
CA ILE A 21 8.11 -28.71 -20.92
C ILE A 21 8.42 -27.66 -19.84
N MET A 22 7.63 -27.52 -18.79
CA MET A 22 7.93 -26.63 -17.67
C MET A 22 9.02 -27.15 -16.72
N LEU A 23 9.26 -28.45 -16.65
CA LEU A 23 10.30 -29.03 -15.81
C LEU A 23 11.70 -29.04 -16.47
N ALA A 24 11.82 -28.80 -17.76
CA ALA A 24 13.11 -28.80 -18.48
C ALA A 24 13.76 -27.40 -18.56
N ALA A 25 13.07 -26.33 -18.12
CA ALA A 25 13.57 -24.96 -18.20
C ALA A 25 14.29 -24.45 -16.92
N CYS A 26 14.39 -25.28 -15.86
CA CYS A 26 15.01 -24.90 -14.61
C CYS A 26 16.39 -25.51 -14.34
N MET A 27 17.07 -26.08 -15.34
CA MET A 27 18.45 -26.53 -15.18
C MET A 27 19.37 -25.83 -16.21
N GLY A 28 19.96 -24.72 -15.79
CA GLY A 28 20.96 -23.96 -16.53
C GLY A 28 21.96 -23.30 -15.59
N GLU A 29 23.03 -24.02 -15.35
CA GLU A 29 24.42 -23.62 -15.10
C GLU A 29 24.79 -22.44 -14.20
N SER A 30 25.40 -22.81 -13.08
CA SER A 30 26.24 -21.97 -12.23
C SER A 30 27.66 -21.89 -12.79
N GLN A 31 28.19 -20.71 -13.06
CA GLN A 31 29.61 -20.48 -13.26
C GLN A 31 30.27 -19.96 -11.98
N SER A 32 31.29 -20.66 -11.56
CA SER A 32 32.17 -20.40 -10.43
C SER A 32 33.10 -19.22 -10.69
N ALA A 33 33.20 -18.28 -9.75
CA ALA A 33 34.28 -17.29 -9.68
C ALA A 33 35.23 -17.69 -8.53
N LYS A 34 36.51 -17.68 -8.86
CA LYS A 34 37.64 -18.06 -8.02
C LYS A 34 37.93 -17.04 -6.93
N ALA A 35 38.23 -17.57 -5.75
CA ALA A 35 38.73 -16.84 -4.60
C ALA A 35 40.17 -16.35 -4.74
N ALA A 36 40.46 -15.20 -4.16
CA ALA A 36 41.82 -14.73 -3.87
C ALA A 36 41.95 -14.40 -2.37
N GLY A 37 42.90 -15.08 -1.77
CA GLY A 37 43.84 -14.74 -0.70
C GLY A 37 43.37 -14.06 0.59
N SER A 38 43.50 -14.78 1.71
CA SER A 38 43.51 -14.29 3.08
C SER A 38 44.80 -13.54 3.44
N PRO A 39 44.74 -12.71 4.51
CA PRO A 39 45.82 -12.73 5.48
C PRO A 39 45.35 -12.98 6.92
N GLU A 40 46.24 -13.65 7.64
CA GLU A 40 46.21 -14.05 9.07
C GLU A 40 46.09 -12.84 10.00
N GLY A 41 45.36 -13.03 11.12
CA GLY A 41 45.31 -12.08 12.23
C GLY A 41 44.74 -12.63 13.51
N THR A 42 45.61 -13.06 14.40
CA THR A 42 45.65 -13.06 15.88
C THR A 42 44.34 -13.31 16.66
N GLN A 43 44.35 -14.43 17.39
CA GLN A 43 43.44 -14.80 18.46
C GLN A 43 43.50 -13.85 19.65
N GLN A 44 42.38 -13.35 20.12
CA GLN A 44 42.14 -12.84 21.45
C GLN A 44 40.94 -13.60 22.07
N THR A 45 41.15 -14.17 23.24
CA THR A 45 40.19 -14.87 24.10
C THR A 45 39.20 -13.84 24.68
N PRO A 46 37.88 -14.08 24.66
CA PRO A 46 36.94 -13.20 25.36
C PRO A 46 36.72 -13.68 26.82
N GLU A 47 36.83 -12.74 27.73
CA GLU A 47 36.42 -12.86 29.11
C GLU A 47 34.90 -13.00 29.23
N THR A 48 34.50 -13.94 30.09
CA THR A 48 33.09 -14.20 30.42
C THR A 48 32.56 -13.14 31.36
N GLN A 49 31.68 -12.30 30.86
CA GLN A 49 30.81 -11.46 31.69
C GLN A 49 29.39 -12.04 31.72
N THR A 50 29.02 -12.53 32.91
CA THR A 50 27.64 -12.85 33.27
C THR A 50 26.89 -11.57 33.58
N SER A 51 25.94 -11.16 32.71
CA SER A 51 24.95 -10.14 33.03
C SER A 51 23.56 -10.70 32.80
N SER A 52 22.66 -10.39 33.74
CA SER A 52 21.23 -10.63 33.68
C SER A 52 20.62 -10.10 32.40
N SER A 53 19.97 -10.96 31.62
CA SER A 53 19.47 -10.64 30.27
C SER A 53 18.23 -9.75 30.30
N GLU A 54 18.41 -8.46 30.11
CA GLU A 54 17.49 -7.72 29.28
C GLU A 54 17.70 -8.22 27.84
N LYS A 55 16.63 -8.67 27.20
CA LYS A 55 16.64 -9.16 25.82
C LYS A 55 17.18 -8.01 24.94
N GLU A 56 18.42 -8.11 24.50
CA GLU A 56 19.03 -7.13 23.60
C GLU A 56 18.41 -7.35 22.21
N TYR A 57 17.67 -6.36 21.71
CA TYR A 57 17.04 -6.46 20.41
C TYR A 57 18.09 -6.35 19.31
N SER A 58 18.01 -7.24 18.34
CA SER A 58 18.97 -7.39 17.26
C SER A 58 19.00 -6.22 16.26
N SER A 59 17.91 -5.44 16.16
CA SER A 59 17.87 -4.27 15.31
C SER A 59 17.53 -2.99 16.07
N GLU A 60 18.14 -1.88 15.67
CA GLU A 60 17.82 -0.55 16.21
C GLU A 60 16.33 -0.22 16.06
N ARG A 61 15.71 -0.62 14.93
CA ARG A 61 14.29 -0.45 14.69
C ARG A 61 13.45 -1.12 15.76
N ASN A 62 13.70 -2.40 16.04
CA ASN A 62 12.94 -3.17 17.03
C ASN A 62 13.20 -2.70 18.47
N ALA A 63 14.38 -2.16 18.74
CA ALA A 63 14.75 -1.63 20.06
C ALA A 63 14.13 -0.27 20.35
N THR A 64 13.86 0.54 19.33
CA THR A 64 13.50 1.96 19.47
C THR A 64 12.25 2.36 18.68
N ASN A 65 11.42 1.39 18.24
CA ASN A 65 10.14 1.71 17.59
C ASN A 65 9.19 2.42 18.57
N TYR A 66 8.21 3.13 18.01
CA TYR A 66 7.28 3.95 18.79
C TYR A 66 6.50 3.14 19.82
N SER A 67 5.94 1.98 19.44
CA SER A 67 5.15 1.15 20.36
C SER A 67 5.95 0.81 21.63
N ARG A 68 7.22 0.40 21.45
CA ARG A 68 8.09 0.05 22.57
C ARG A 68 8.49 1.26 23.43
N ILE A 69 8.82 2.37 22.79
CA ILE A 69 9.21 3.61 23.52
C ILE A 69 8.01 4.16 24.29
N SER A 70 6.82 4.16 23.67
CA SER A 70 5.59 4.68 24.27
C SER A 70 5.09 3.85 25.47
N GLU A 71 5.38 2.54 25.53
CA GLU A 71 5.12 1.73 26.73
C GLU A 71 5.87 2.23 27.97
N GLY A 72 7.01 2.90 27.77
CA GLY A 72 7.82 3.50 28.83
C GLY A 72 7.41 4.91 29.23
N TYR A 73 6.44 5.51 28.60
CA TYR A 73 6.01 6.88 28.90
C TYR A 73 5.42 6.99 30.30
N THR A 74 5.83 8.00 31.04
CA THR A 74 5.38 8.25 32.41
C THR A 74 4.62 9.57 32.56
N ALA A 75 4.78 10.48 31.61
CA ALA A 75 4.07 11.74 31.60
C ALA A 75 2.59 11.57 31.22
N SER A 76 1.74 12.47 31.72
CA SER A 76 0.33 12.54 31.30
C SER A 76 0.20 13.29 29.99
N ASP A 77 -0.93 13.08 29.29
CA ASP A 77 -1.27 13.88 28.12
C ASP A 77 -1.32 15.38 28.49
N TYR A 78 -0.69 16.22 27.70
CA TYR A 78 -0.84 17.67 27.80
C TYR A 78 -2.31 18.05 27.60
N THR A 79 -2.81 19.00 28.38
CA THR A 79 -4.20 19.46 28.34
C THR A 79 -4.36 20.95 28.14
N GLY A 80 -3.25 21.67 27.93
CA GLY A 80 -3.24 23.11 27.74
C GLY A 80 -3.65 23.56 26.33
N GLN A 81 -3.46 24.85 26.08
CA GLN A 81 -3.73 25.44 24.77
C GLN A 81 -2.65 25.07 23.77
N VAL A 82 -2.99 25.13 22.48
CA VAL A 82 -2.03 24.94 21.37
C VAL A 82 -0.87 25.90 21.50
N LEU A 83 0.34 25.34 21.52
CA LEU A 83 1.60 26.12 21.49
C LEU A 83 2.04 26.23 20.03
N SER A 84 2.21 27.45 19.53
CA SER A 84 2.61 27.72 18.15
C SER A 84 3.97 28.40 18.09
N PHE A 85 4.92 27.75 17.43
CA PHE A 85 6.30 28.23 17.29
C PHE A 85 6.49 28.82 15.90
N LYS A 86 6.59 30.15 15.82
CA LYS A 86 6.76 30.89 14.57
C LYS A 86 8.19 30.81 14.06
N MET A 87 8.39 30.59 12.79
CA MET A 87 9.72 30.40 12.20
C MET A 87 10.68 31.58 12.44
N PRO A 88 10.28 32.86 12.38
CA PRO A 88 11.20 33.98 12.71
C PRO A 88 11.77 33.93 14.11
N GLU A 89 11.06 33.35 15.06
CA GLU A 89 11.42 33.27 16.49
C GLU A 89 12.14 31.93 16.77
N ALA A 90 11.69 30.85 16.18
CA ALA A 90 12.20 29.49 16.41
C ALA A 90 13.50 29.17 15.63
N ALA A 91 13.70 29.75 14.43
CA ALA A 91 14.87 29.47 13.60
C ALA A 91 16.18 30.01 14.22
N VAL A 92 17.20 29.15 14.32
CA VAL A 92 18.51 29.49 14.91
C VAL A 92 19.61 29.48 13.82
N GLY A 93 20.68 30.23 14.06
CA GLY A 93 21.90 30.21 13.26
C GLY A 93 21.70 30.57 11.79
N GLU A 94 22.24 29.72 10.90
CA GLU A 94 22.20 29.92 9.46
C GLU A 94 20.78 29.85 8.88
N MET A 95 19.83 29.25 9.61
CA MET A 95 18.44 29.13 9.18
C MET A 95 17.73 30.48 9.06
N LYS A 96 18.15 31.48 9.81
CA LYS A 96 17.63 32.84 9.64
C LYS A 96 17.82 33.39 8.23
N LYS A 97 18.81 32.90 7.47
CA LYS A 97 19.05 33.28 6.07
C LYS A 97 18.04 32.65 5.10
N LYS A 98 17.40 31.57 5.50
CA LYS A 98 16.37 30.87 4.70
C LYS A 98 14.96 31.40 4.94
N LEU A 99 14.79 32.36 5.84
CA LEU A 99 13.53 33.04 6.05
C LEU A 99 13.13 33.84 4.81
N THR A 100 11.89 33.65 4.38
CA THR A 100 11.30 34.38 3.26
C THR A 100 9.97 35.00 3.65
N SER A 101 9.72 36.23 3.20
CA SER A 101 8.45 36.94 3.39
C SER A 101 7.50 36.83 2.18
N LYS A 102 7.91 36.15 1.10
CA LYS A 102 7.07 35.90 -0.08
C LYS A 102 6.21 34.66 0.17
N VAL A 103 5.13 34.85 0.91
CA VAL A 103 4.25 33.78 1.35
C VAL A 103 2.85 34.05 0.86
N GLN A 104 2.40 33.31 -0.13
CA GLN A 104 1.03 33.41 -0.62
C GLN A 104 0.09 32.61 0.31
N GLY A 105 -0.94 33.31 0.83
CA GLY A 105 -1.99 32.65 1.60
C GLY A 105 -1.66 32.26 3.03
N TYR A 106 -0.46 32.61 3.58
CA TYR A 106 -0.12 32.33 4.97
C TYR A 106 -0.31 33.59 5.83
N THR A 107 -1.10 33.47 6.90
CA THR A 107 -1.51 34.61 7.74
C THR A 107 -0.95 34.55 9.17
N GLU A 108 -0.42 33.40 9.60
CA GLU A 108 -0.01 33.16 10.99
C GLU A 108 1.38 33.73 11.35
N SER A 109 2.21 33.94 10.33
CA SER A 109 3.54 34.55 10.50
C SER A 109 3.91 35.39 9.28
N SER A 110 4.75 36.43 9.51
CA SER A 110 5.27 37.30 8.45
C SER A 110 6.36 36.64 7.59
N GLN A 111 6.98 35.58 8.07
CA GLN A 111 8.06 34.87 7.41
C GLN A 111 7.96 33.37 7.66
N VAL A 112 8.40 32.58 6.69
CA VAL A 112 8.46 31.13 6.73
C VAL A 112 9.83 30.65 6.26
N LEU A 113 10.21 29.43 6.56
CA LEU A 113 11.44 28.82 6.03
C LEU A 113 11.22 28.31 4.61
N LYS A 114 12.12 28.60 3.69
CA LYS A 114 12.17 27.99 2.37
C LYS A 114 13.20 26.87 2.38
N LEU A 115 12.73 25.63 2.18
CA LEU A 115 13.50 24.40 2.35
C LEU A 115 13.51 23.58 1.06
N SER A 116 14.59 22.83 0.89
CA SER A 116 14.81 21.92 -0.24
C SER A 116 15.47 20.65 0.26
N THR A 117 15.45 19.60 -0.56
CA THR A 117 16.18 18.34 -0.32
C THR A 117 17.62 18.60 0.14
N ASP A 118 18.12 17.81 1.09
CA ASP A 118 19.41 17.89 1.77
C ASP A 118 19.58 19.07 2.75
N ASP A 119 18.56 19.92 2.92
CA ASP A 119 18.59 20.95 3.94
C ASP A 119 18.49 20.36 5.35
N LYS A 120 19.32 20.90 6.26
CA LYS A 120 19.25 20.60 7.70
C LYS A 120 18.99 21.89 8.44
N PHE A 121 18.06 21.86 9.38
CA PHE A 121 17.74 23.04 10.15
C PHE A 121 17.49 22.75 11.63
N GLU A 122 17.72 23.76 12.43
CA GLU A 122 17.60 23.72 13.87
C GLU A 122 16.60 24.77 14.32
N LEU A 123 15.68 24.37 15.20
CA LEU A 123 14.67 25.23 15.81
C LEU A 123 14.71 25.09 17.32
N GLU A 124 14.55 26.20 18.05
CA GLU A 124 14.31 26.20 19.49
C GLU A 124 12.80 26.27 19.77
N ILE A 125 12.32 25.40 20.65
CA ILE A 125 10.95 25.42 21.19
C ILE A 125 11.03 25.49 22.71
N ASP A 126 10.04 26.12 23.36
CA ASP A 126 9.94 26.22 24.81
C ASP A 126 8.67 25.55 25.30
N VAL A 127 8.81 24.46 26.05
CA VAL A 127 7.73 23.60 26.53
C VAL A 127 7.35 24.01 27.95
N PRO A 128 6.07 24.36 28.23
CA PRO A 128 5.65 24.93 29.50
C PRO A 128 5.60 23.97 30.68
N GLU A 129 5.36 22.66 30.41
CA GLU A 129 5.24 21.61 31.42
C GLU A 129 5.62 20.25 30.84
N ASP A 130 5.95 19.28 31.70
CA ASP A 130 6.19 17.91 31.32
C ASP A 130 4.89 17.28 30.77
N GLY A 131 4.94 16.59 29.65
CA GLY A 131 3.73 16.01 29.07
C GLY A 131 3.96 15.22 27.80
N LEU A 132 2.87 14.57 27.36
CA LEU A 132 2.77 13.94 26.03
C LEU A 132 2.07 14.90 25.08
N TYR A 133 2.70 15.16 23.94
CA TYR A 133 2.28 16.16 22.97
C TYR A 133 2.10 15.54 21.58
N TYR A 134 1.11 16.01 20.83
CA TYR A 134 1.09 15.91 19.38
C TYR A 134 1.89 17.07 18.78
N MET A 135 2.76 16.76 17.81
CA MET A 135 3.51 17.78 17.08
C MET A 135 2.93 17.96 15.68
N GLY A 136 2.52 19.18 15.36
CA GLY A 136 1.96 19.56 14.06
C GLY A 136 2.95 20.39 13.25
N PHE A 137 2.88 20.23 11.91
CA PHE A 137 3.69 20.94 10.92
C PHE A 137 2.79 21.65 9.93
N GLN A 138 3.00 22.94 9.72
CA GLN A 138 2.35 23.72 8.67
C GLN A 138 3.33 23.92 7.52
N TYR A 139 2.92 23.51 6.31
CA TYR A 139 3.81 23.54 5.15
C TYR A 139 3.06 23.82 3.86
N TYR A 140 3.80 24.22 2.82
CA TYR A 140 3.30 24.46 1.49
C TYR A 140 4.28 23.87 0.47
N SER A 141 3.91 22.81 -0.20
CA SER A 141 4.69 22.23 -1.29
C SER A 141 4.56 23.11 -2.54
N TYR A 142 5.69 23.52 -3.14
CA TYR A 142 5.68 24.41 -4.32
C TYR A 142 6.33 23.79 -5.56
N ASP A 143 6.71 22.51 -5.48
CA ASP A 143 7.26 21.76 -6.61
C ASP A 143 6.21 20.86 -7.27
N GLU A 144 6.54 20.34 -8.45
CA GLU A 144 5.69 19.40 -9.21
C GLU A 144 5.95 17.93 -8.83
N SER A 145 6.78 17.67 -7.79
CA SER A 145 7.07 16.30 -7.35
C SER A 145 5.80 15.57 -6.92
N ILE A 146 5.67 14.33 -7.37
CA ILE A 146 4.61 13.41 -6.95
C ILE A 146 4.95 12.71 -5.64
N LEU A 147 6.22 12.78 -5.20
CA LEU A 147 6.65 12.17 -3.94
C LEU A 147 6.24 13.04 -2.76
N PRO A 148 5.86 12.44 -1.62
CA PRO A 148 5.62 13.18 -0.39
C PRO A 148 6.92 13.83 0.11
N ILE A 149 6.78 14.92 0.85
CA ILE A 149 7.90 15.53 1.57
C ILE A 149 8.36 14.54 2.64
N SER A 150 9.67 14.30 2.72
CA SER A 150 10.24 13.38 3.69
C SER A 150 11.25 14.08 4.59
N LEU A 151 11.09 13.93 5.91
CA LEU A 151 11.88 14.58 6.93
C LEU A 151 12.40 13.58 7.96
N GLY A 152 13.57 13.87 8.55
CA GLY A 152 14.02 13.27 9.80
C GLY A 152 13.89 14.28 10.93
N LEU A 153 13.41 13.87 12.11
CA LEU A 153 13.22 14.73 13.28
C LEU A 153 13.99 14.21 14.48
N GLN A 154 14.90 15.03 15.02
CA GLN A 154 15.55 14.76 16.29
C GLN A 154 15.14 15.84 17.32
N VAL A 155 14.98 15.42 18.55
CA VAL A 155 14.78 16.29 19.71
C VAL A 155 16.03 16.19 20.57
N ASP A 156 16.66 17.33 20.87
CA ASP A 156 17.90 17.42 21.66
C ASP A 156 19.03 16.50 21.13
N GLY A 157 19.12 16.40 19.79
CA GLY A 157 20.13 15.62 19.07
C GLY A 157 19.91 14.10 19.06
N LYS A 158 18.73 13.62 19.49
CA LYS A 158 18.36 12.20 19.47
C LYS A 158 17.03 11.99 18.73
N TYR A 159 16.89 10.87 18.06
CA TYR A 159 15.58 10.43 17.56
C TYR A 159 14.74 9.98 18.76
N PRO A 160 13.54 10.54 19.00
CA PRO A 160 12.66 10.11 20.08
C PRO A 160 12.29 8.62 19.98
N PHE A 161 12.03 8.17 18.77
CA PHE A 161 11.77 6.78 18.38
C PHE A 161 12.17 6.58 16.91
N TYR A 162 12.18 5.33 16.46
CA TYR A 162 12.69 4.97 15.12
C TYR A 162 11.95 5.69 13.98
N GLU A 163 10.63 5.84 14.07
CA GLU A 163 9.77 6.46 13.06
C GLU A 163 10.15 7.93 12.80
N CYS A 164 10.70 8.62 13.79
CA CYS A 164 11.23 9.98 13.61
C CYS A 164 12.43 10.06 12.66
N ARG A 165 13.04 8.93 12.29
CA ARG A 165 14.11 8.94 11.28
C ARG A 165 13.58 9.29 9.90
N THR A 166 12.32 8.94 9.61
CA THR A 166 11.69 9.26 8.31
C THR A 166 10.21 9.45 8.54
N MET A 167 9.78 10.68 8.64
CA MET A 167 8.38 11.07 8.65
C MET A 167 7.97 11.61 7.26
N LYS A 168 6.72 11.47 6.90
CA LYS A 168 6.15 11.97 5.65
C LYS A 168 5.20 13.13 5.94
N LEU A 169 5.30 14.18 5.13
CA LEU A 169 4.28 15.22 5.02
C LEU A 169 3.61 15.05 3.66
N GLU A 170 2.37 14.65 3.69
CA GLU A 170 1.58 14.36 2.49
C GLU A 170 1.19 15.64 1.77
N THR A 171 0.88 15.51 0.49
CA THR A 171 0.34 16.59 -0.33
C THR A 171 -1.05 16.21 -0.81
N THR A 172 -1.90 17.22 -0.96
CA THR A 172 -3.27 17.05 -1.44
C THR A 172 -3.30 17.00 -2.97
N TRP A 173 -4.09 16.08 -3.50
CA TRP A 173 -4.33 15.89 -4.92
C TRP A 173 -5.83 15.98 -5.21
N LYS A 174 -6.21 16.52 -6.36
CA LYS A 174 -7.58 16.71 -6.76
C LYS A 174 -7.84 16.03 -8.10
N LEU A 175 -8.90 15.26 -8.17
CA LEU A 175 -9.37 14.70 -9.44
C LEU A 175 -9.99 15.81 -10.28
N GLY A 176 -9.76 15.77 -11.60
CA GLY A 176 -10.45 16.63 -12.55
C GLY A 176 -11.96 16.37 -12.58
N ASN A 177 -12.73 17.35 -13.04
CA ASN A 177 -14.19 17.23 -13.00
C ASN A 177 -14.76 16.14 -13.94
N GLU A 178 -14.08 15.88 -15.06
CA GLU A 178 -14.50 14.91 -16.07
C GLU A 178 -13.31 14.05 -16.49
N PRO A 179 -13.49 12.73 -16.68
CA PRO A 179 -12.45 11.88 -17.22
C PRO A 179 -12.13 12.28 -18.66
N ALA A 180 -10.86 12.22 -19.02
CA ALA A 180 -10.46 12.41 -20.41
C ALA A 180 -11.02 11.24 -21.26
N ARG A 181 -11.31 11.49 -22.55
CA ARG A 181 -11.78 10.47 -23.48
C ARG A 181 -10.79 10.28 -24.61
N ASP A 182 -10.60 9.05 -25.02
CA ASP A 182 -9.81 8.72 -26.19
C ASP A 182 -10.60 8.97 -27.50
N ARG A 183 -9.95 8.72 -28.65
CA ARG A 183 -10.57 8.89 -29.97
C ARG A 183 -11.76 7.94 -30.22
N TYR A 184 -11.94 6.93 -29.41
CA TYR A 184 -13.00 5.93 -29.49
C TYR A 184 -14.14 6.19 -28.49
N ASP A 185 -14.09 7.34 -27.82
CA ASP A 185 -15.04 7.77 -26.77
C ASP A 185 -14.94 6.95 -25.47
N ASN A 186 -13.86 6.19 -25.28
CA ASN A 186 -13.58 5.52 -24.01
C ASN A 186 -13.02 6.50 -22.99
N GLU A 187 -13.44 6.38 -21.76
CA GLU A 187 -12.82 7.11 -20.64
C GLU A 187 -11.44 6.53 -20.35
N VAL A 188 -10.47 7.42 -20.18
CA VAL A 188 -9.10 7.07 -19.83
C VAL A 188 -8.80 7.49 -18.40
N VAL A 189 -7.92 6.74 -17.73
CA VAL A 189 -7.49 7.05 -16.37
C VAL A 189 -6.90 8.45 -16.33
N THR A 190 -7.47 9.28 -15.46
CA THR A 190 -7.00 10.65 -15.23
C THR A 190 -6.14 10.69 -13.99
N VAL A 191 -4.91 11.19 -14.11
CA VAL A 191 -4.02 11.38 -12.96
C VAL A 191 -4.49 12.61 -12.18
N PRO A 192 -4.62 12.52 -10.85
CA PRO A 192 -4.97 13.68 -10.04
C PRO A 192 -3.95 14.82 -10.16
N GLU A 193 -4.43 16.06 -10.10
CA GLU A 193 -3.59 17.24 -10.11
C GLU A 193 -3.21 17.66 -8.69
N LYS A 194 -1.95 18.07 -8.50
CA LYS A 194 -1.46 18.54 -7.19
C LYS A 194 -2.14 19.85 -6.82
N VAL A 195 -2.63 19.93 -5.57
CA VAL A 195 -3.21 21.14 -5.01
C VAL A 195 -2.13 21.91 -4.26
N TYR A 196 -1.87 23.15 -4.72
CA TYR A 196 -0.90 24.03 -4.09
C TYR A 196 -1.59 24.87 -3.00
N GLN A 197 -1.52 24.38 -1.76
CA GLN A 197 -2.12 25.02 -0.59
C GLN A 197 -1.28 24.83 0.67
N TRP A 198 -1.58 25.61 1.70
CA TRP A 198 -1.05 25.39 3.04
C TRP A 198 -1.72 24.18 3.65
N GLU A 199 -0.91 23.27 4.14
CA GLU A 199 -1.33 22.03 4.78
C GLU A 199 -0.90 22.02 6.24
N SER A 200 -1.64 21.30 7.06
CA SER A 200 -1.26 21.03 8.46
C SER A 200 -1.35 19.53 8.68
N ARG A 201 -0.27 18.92 9.14
CA ARG A 201 -0.20 17.48 9.44
C ARG A 201 0.53 17.25 10.75
N TYR A 202 0.08 16.27 11.48
CA TYR A 202 0.80 15.82 12.68
C TYR A 202 1.98 14.92 12.35
N LEU A 203 2.84 14.69 13.34
CA LEU A 203 3.85 13.65 13.30
C LEU A 203 3.15 12.29 13.26
N MET A 204 3.22 11.62 12.11
CA MET A 204 2.63 10.31 11.88
C MET A 204 3.71 9.26 11.62
N ASP A 205 3.40 8.00 11.87
CA ASP A 205 4.19 6.89 11.36
C ASP A 205 4.15 6.86 9.82
N SER A 206 5.31 6.92 9.17
CA SER A 206 5.41 6.89 7.70
C SER A 206 4.99 5.56 7.08
N GLY A 207 4.89 4.49 7.87
CA GLY A 207 4.34 3.19 7.50
C GLY A 207 2.85 3.05 7.79
N TYR A 208 2.24 4.07 8.40
CA TYR A 208 0.82 4.11 8.78
C TYR A 208 0.35 2.88 9.58
N ARG A 209 1.25 2.32 10.40
CA ARG A 209 0.91 1.23 11.34
C ARG A 209 0.10 1.74 12.51
N HIS A 210 0.26 3.03 12.85
CA HIS A 210 -0.49 3.76 13.86
C HIS A 210 -1.41 4.77 13.19
N SER A 211 -2.70 4.71 13.50
CA SER A 211 -3.71 5.65 12.96
C SER A 211 -3.73 6.99 13.69
N ASP A 212 -3.30 7.02 14.94
CA ASP A 212 -3.17 8.26 15.70
C ASP A 212 -1.81 8.93 15.48
N PRO A 213 -1.72 10.27 15.63
CA PRO A 213 -0.46 10.95 15.66
C PRO A 213 0.46 10.40 16.77
N LEU A 214 1.76 10.33 16.47
CA LEU A 214 2.74 9.82 17.42
C LEU A 214 2.99 10.84 18.52
N LYS A 215 2.88 10.42 19.78
CA LYS A 215 3.09 11.28 20.93
C LYS A 215 4.58 11.44 21.21
N LEU A 216 4.97 12.66 21.51
CA LEU A 216 6.31 13.00 22.03
C LEU A 216 6.23 13.24 23.53
N GLU A 217 7.04 12.53 24.31
CA GLU A 217 7.24 12.84 25.73
C GLU A 217 8.29 13.96 25.83
N LEU A 218 7.85 15.16 26.23
CA LEU A 218 8.70 16.33 26.36
C LEU A 218 8.70 16.83 27.82
N GLN A 219 9.88 17.20 28.30
CA GLN A 219 10.03 17.83 29.61
C GLN A 219 9.81 19.33 29.51
N LYS A 220 9.49 19.95 30.62
CA LYS A 220 9.41 21.41 30.72
C LYS A 220 10.76 22.05 30.42
N GLY A 221 10.77 23.06 29.55
CA GLY A 221 11.95 23.83 29.22
C GLY A 221 12.21 23.98 27.75
N LYS A 222 13.41 24.41 27.41
CA LYS A 222 13.85 24.62 26.04
C LYS A 222 14.33 23.30 25.44
N HIS A 223 13.85 23.01 24.24
CA HIS A 223 14.28 21.88 23.42
C HIS A 223 14.77 22.36 22.06
N THR A 224 15.69 21.61 21.49
CA THR A 224 16.22 21.85 20.16
C THR A 224 15.67 20.79 19.22
N LEU A 225 14.94 21.20 18.19
CA LEU A 225 14.49 20.34 17.10
C LEU A 225 15.51 20.42 15.97
N ASN A 226 16.12 19.28 15.61
CA ASN A 226 16.98 19.15 14.44
C ASN A 226 16.21 18.41 13.36
N VAL A 227 15.97 19.07 12.24
CA VAL A 227 15.22 18.50 11.10
C VAL A 227 16.12 18.35 9.89
N ASP A 228 16.07 17.18 9.28
CA ASP A 228 16.82 16.81 8.08
C ASP A 228 15.82 16.59 6.93
N VAL A 229 15.88 17.45 5.90
CA VAL A 229 15.00 17.32 4.73
C VAL A 229 15.58 16.27 3.79
N LYS A 230 14.93 15.12 3.69
CA LYS A 230 15.37 14.01 2.84
C LYS A 230 14.83 14.12 1.42
N GLU A 231 13.60 14.61 1.28
CA GLU A 231 12.93 14.76 -0.02
C GLU A 231 11.96 15.94 0.01
N GLY A 232 11.87 16.68 -1.09
CA GLY A 232 10.87 17.72 -1.35
C GLY A 232 11.38 19.16 -1.27
N ASN A 233 10.64 20.04 -1.95
CA ASN A 233 10.83 21.49 -1.92
C ASN A 233 9.55 22.14 -1.41
N PHE A 234 9.65 22.86 -0.28
CA PHE A 234 8.47 23.38 0.39
C PHE A 234 8.79 24.61 1.26
N LEU A 235 7.72 25.29 1.66
CA LEU A 235 7.78 26.31 2.69
C LEU A 235 7.33 25.70 4.01
N MET A 236 8.06 25.89 5.08
CA MET A 236 7.68 25.49 6.43
C MET A 236 7.14 26.70 7.19
N GLY A 237 5.88 26.60 7.59
CA GLY A 237 5.19 27.54 8.47
C GLY A 237 5.45 27.23 9.95
N ASN A 238 4.46 27.49 10.80
CA ASN A 238 4.61 27.21 12.23
C ASN A 238 4.70 25.71 12.51
N ILE A 239 5.40 25.37 13.59
CA ILE A 239 5.31 24.07 14.25
C ILE A 239 4.40 24.26 15.46
N THR A 240 3.53 23.28 15.72
CA THR A 240 2.62 23.30 16.87
C THR A 240 2.88 22.14 17.82
N LEU A 241 2.65 22.36 19.11
CA LEU A 241 2.50 21.30 20.10
C LEU A 241 1.08 21.39 20.67
N GLU A 242 0.37 20.28 20.67
CA GLU A 242 -1.05 20.21 20.96
C GLU A 242 -1.37 19.10 21.95
N ALA A 243 -2.51 19.24 22.61
CA ALA A 243 -3.05 18.21 23.47
C ALA A 243 -3.44 16.98 22.62
N PRO A 244 -3.01 15.74 22.99
CA PRO A 244 -3.52 14.55 22.35
C PRO A 244 -5.04 14.48 22.44
N SER A 245 -5.70 14.34 21.29
CA SER A 245 -7.16 14.19 21.22
C SER A 245 -7.56 12.73 21.45
N LYS A 246 -8.72 12.53 22.10
CA LYS A 246 -9.35 11.22 22.24
C LYS A 246 -10.64 11.21 21.45
N LEU A 247 -10.87 10.12 20.73
CA LEU A 247 -12.15 9.94 20.07
C LEU A 247 -13.27 9.80 21.09
N PRO A 248 -14.48 10.31 20.78
CA PRO A 248 -15.65 10.02 21.57
C PRO A 248 -15.90 8.51 21.64
N ALA A 249 -16.20 7.99 22.85
CA ALA A 249 -16.57 6.60 23.00
C ALA A 249 -17.86 6.31 22.23
N TYR A 250 -17.96 5.13 21.63
CA TYR A 250 -19.20 4.68 21.00
C TYR A 250 -20.24 4.34 22.07
N SER A 251 -21.40 5.00 22.01
CA SER A 251 -22.49 4.83 22.98
C SER A 251 -23.75 4.15 22.41
N GLY A 252 -23.64 3.56 21.23
CA GLY A 252 -24.75 3.01 20.46
C GLY A 252 -25.23 3.95 19.37
N SER A 253 -26.01 3.40 18.44
CA SER A 253 -26.57 4.15 17.30
C SER A 253 -28.01 4.57 17.56
N GLU A 254 -28.37 5.74 17.11
CA GLU A 254 -29.75 6.21 17.05
C GLU A 254 -30.38 5.83 15.70
N LYS A 255 -31.71 5.71 15.65
CA LYS A 255 -32.44 5.42 14.40
C LYS A 255 -32.23 6.54 13.37
N ALA A 256 -32.05 6.17 12.14
CA ALA A 256 -31.96 7.09 10.99
C ALA A 256 -33.37 7.31 10.37
N GLU A 257 -34.30 7.91 11.13
CA GLU A 257 -35.66 8.12 10.65
C GLU A 257 -35.72 9.04 9.43
N GLY A 258 -36.46 8.64 8.38
CA GLY A 258 -36.63 9.39 7.15
C GLY A 258 -36.39 8.56 5.90
N SER A 259 -36.45 9.20 4.73
CA SER A 259 -36.39 8.53 3.41
C SER A 259 -35.36 9.11 2.46
N GLU A 260 -34.45 9.97 2.93
CA GLU A 260 -33.41 10.54 2.08
C GLU A 260 -32.38 9.47 1.73
N LEU A 261 -32.00 9.41 0.44
CA LEU A 261 -30.93 8.58 -0.09
C LEU A 261 -29.99 9.46 -0.90
N ILE A 262 -28.72 9.44 -0.54
CA ILE A 262 -27.63 10.08 -1.24
C ILE A 262 -26.73 8.98 -1.79
N THR A 263 -26.44 9.00 -3.08
CA THR A 263 -25.58 8.05 -3.78
C THR A 263 -24.35 8.77 -4.32
N ILE A 264 -23.19 8.26 -4.03
CA ILE A 264 -21.89 8.81 -4.43
C ILE A 264 -21.16 7.73 -5.22
N GLN A 265 -20.62 8.07 -6.39
CA GLN A 265 -19.84 7.13 -7.21
C GLN A 265 -18.41 7.02 -6.68
N GLY A 266 -17.88 5.79 -6.61
CA GLY A 266 -16.58 5.52 -6.01
C GLY A 266 -15.39 6.09 -6.79
N GLU A 267 -15.48 6.16 -8.10
CA GLU A 267 -14.47 6.76 -8.96
C GLU A 267 -14.46 8.32 -8.91
N LYS A 268 -15.52 8.94 -8.36
CA LYS A 268 -15.68 10.41 -8.32
C LYS A 268 -15.28 11.03 -6.98
N TYR A 269 -14.15 10.60 -6.44
CA TYR A 269 -13.57 11.29 -5.29
C TYR A 269 -13.13 12.72 -5.68
N SER A 270 -13.19 13.65 -4.75
CA SER A 270 -12.76 15.04 -5.01
C SER A 270 -11.30 15.27 -4.66
N VAL A 271 -10.84 14.64 -3.58
CA VAL A 271 -9.52 14.88 -2.99
C VAL A 271 -8.92 13.55 -2.52
N THR A 272 -7.61 13.41 -2.70
CA THR A 272 -6.80 12.31 -2.17
C THR A 272 -5.46 12.83 -1.67
N ASN A 273 -4.75 12.04 -0.86
CA ASN A 273 -3.39 12.32 -0.39
C ASN A 273 -2.31 11.61 -1.23
N ASP A 274 -2.70 10.83 -2.23
CA ASP A 274 -1.79 10.06 -3.07
C ASP A 274 -2.18 10.19 -4.55
N SER A 275 -1.21 10.57 -5.38
CA SER A 275 -1.41 10.76 -6.83
C SER A 275 -1.59 9.45 -7.61
N SER A 276 -1.33 8.30 -7.02
CA SER A 276 -1.51 6.99 -7.67
C SER A 276 -2.97 6.53 -7.69
N ILE A 277 -3.82 7.10 -6.83
CA ILE A 277 -5.23 6.70 -6.71
C ILE A 277 -6.00 7.13 -7.94
N HIS A 278 -6.73 6.21 -8.56
CA HIS A 278 -7.52 6.45 -9.76
C HIS A 278 -8.72 5.50 -9.86
N GLY A 279 -9.63 5.82 -10.75
CA GLY A 279 -10.76 4.95 -11.11
C GLY A 279 -10.37 3.91 -12.17
N VAL A 280 -11.11 2.82 -12.22
CA VAL A 280 -10.96 1.74 -13.20
C VAL A 280 -12.31 1.38 -13.82
N ALA A 281 -12.28 0.81 -15.01
CA ALA A 281 -13.46 0.26 -15.67
C ALA A 281 -13.66 -1.19 -15.25
N GLU A 282 -14.66 -1.43 -14.43
CA GLU A 282 -15.12 -2.76 -14.06
C GLU A 282 -16.30 -3.20 -14.91
N TYR A 283 -16.30 -4.47 -15.30
CA TYR A 283 -17.33 -5.06 -16.13
C TYR A 283 -18.21 -6.04 -15.35
N ASP A 284 -18.29 -5.88 -14.06
CA ASP A 284 -19.24 -6.59 -13.21
C ASP A 284 -20.64 -5.98 -13.34
N THR A 285 -21.66 -6.80 -13.48
CA THR A 285 -23.05 -6.33 -13.66
C THR A 285 -23.66 -5.71 -12.41
N SER A 286 -23.03 -5.84 -11.25
CA SER A 286 -23.43 -5.21 -9.98
C SER A 286 -22.86 -3.80 -9.80
N VAL A 287 -21.97 -3.38 -10.70
CA VAL A 287 -21.38 -2.02 -10.74
C VAL A 287 -22.27 -1.09 -11.57
N ASP A 288 -22.29 0.20 -11.24
CA ASP A 288 -23.07 1.23 -11.92
C ASP A 288 -22.27 2.53 -12.05
N PRO A 289 -22.09 3.09 -13.26
CA PRO A 289 -22.71 2.68 -14.51
C PRO A 289 -22.11 1.40 -15.11
N TYR A 290 -22.94 0.52 -15.62
CA TYR A 290 -22.52 -0.64 -16.41
C TYR A 290 -22.69 -0.34 -17.90
N GLU A 291 -21.56 -0.19 -18.58
CA GLU A 291 -21.57 0.04 -20.03
C GLU A 291 -21.18 -1.21 -20.79
N VAL A 292 -21.89 -1.45 -21.89
CA VAL A 292 -21.71 -2.64 -22.73
C VAL A 292 -20.68 -2.40 -23.82
N LYS A 293 -20.59 -1.17 -24.32
CA LYS A 293 -19.83 -0.78 -25.51
C LYS A 293 -18.55 -0.07 -25.19
N ASP A 294 -18.68 1.05 -24.48
CA ASP A 294 -17.60 1.96 -24.22
C ASP A 294 -16.94 1.63 -22.88
N THR A 295 -15.66 1.93 -22.76
CA THR A 295 -14.96 1.85 -21.45
C THR A 295 -15.34 3.06 -20.63
N VAL A 296 -15.96 2.84 -19.47
CA VAL A 296 -16.32 3.89 -18.50
C VAL A 296 -15.64 3.56 -17.18
N LEU A 297 -14.97 4.55 -16.60
CA LEU A 297 -14.42 4.42 -15.25
C LEU A 297 -15.58 4.46 -14.27
N ASN A 298 -15.81 3.38 -13.55
CA ASN A 298 -17.02 3.20 -12.75
C ASN A 298 -16.78 2.66 -11.34
N THR A 299 -15.51 2.46 -10.97
CA THR A 299 -15.12 2.07 -9.61
C THR A 299 -13.80 2.72 -9.24
N LEU A 300 -13.58 2.92 -7.95
CA LEU A 300 -12.24 3.15 -7.39
C LEU A 300 -11.43 1.86 -7.54
N ASP A 301 -10.21 1.97 -8.08
CA ASP A 301 -9.35 0.81 -8.37
C ASP A 301 -8.73 0.23 -7.09
N SER A 302 -8.95 -1.06 -6.82
CA SER A 302 -8.32 -1.76 -5.70
C SER A 302 -6.79 -1.86 -5.81
N ASP A 303 -6.24 -1.84 -7.02
CA ASP A 303 -4.80 -1.86 -7.23
C ASP A 303 -4.15 -0.49 -6.96
N ALA A 304 -4.95 0.58 -7.02
CA ALA A 304 -4.52 1.94 -6.75
C ALA A 304 -4.85 2.43 -5.33
N PHE A 305 -5.90 1.87 -4.71
CA PHE A 305 -6.32 2.14 -3.33
C PHE A 305 -6.12 0.88 -2.48
N ASN A 306 -4.87 0.65 -2.07
CA ASN A 306 -4.43 -0.59 -1.42
C ASN A 306 -3.39 -0.41 -0.31
N SER A 307 -2.84 0.79 -0.14
CA SER A 307 -1.74 1.03 0.77
C SER A 307 -2.17 1.77 2.03
N ALA A 308 -1.61 1.39 3.17
CA ALA A 308 -1.89 2.04 4.44
C ALA A 308 -1.65 3.56 4.36
N GLY A 309 -2.56 4.33 4.95
CA GLY A 309 -2.54 5.79 4.96
C GLY A 309 -3.12 6.44 3.70
N GLN A 310 -3.35 5.69 2.61
CA GLN A 310 -4.05 6.26 1.45
C GLN A 310 -5.46 6.68 1.85
N LYS A 311 -5.83 7.89 1.41
CA LYS A 311 -7.10 8.53 1.77
C LYS A 311 -7.81 9.05 0.53
N VAL A 312 -9.11 8.79 0.44
CA VAL A 312 -10.03 9.34 -0.56
C VAL A 312 -11.16 10.09 0.11
N THR A 313 -11.55 11.23 -0.46
CA THR A 313 -12.58 12.12 0.10
C THR A 313 -13.65 12.41 -0.94
N TYR A 314 -14.89 12.24 -0.56
CA TYR A 314 -16.07 12.42 -1.40
C TYR A 314 -16.95 13.55 -0.84
N PRO A 315 -17.33 14.55 -1.65
CA PRO A 315 -18.32 15.55 -1.26
C PRO A 315 -19.72 15.01 -1.46
N PHE A 316 -20.65 15.42 -0.60
CA PHE A 316 -22.08 15.14 -0.74
C PHE A 316 -22.92 16.26 -0.11
N THR A 317 -24.21 16.29 -0.44
CA THR A 317 -25.13 17.31 0.05
C THR A 317 -26.30 16.67 0.77
N VAL A 318 -26.54 17.07 2.01
CA VAL A 318 -27.68 16.66 2.84
C VAL A 318 -28.79 17.71 2.73
N LYS A 319 -30.03 17.29 2.54
CA LYS A 319 -31.20 18.16 2.45
C LYS A 319 -31.98 18.24 3.76
N THR A 320 -32.03 17.13 4.51
CA THR A 320 -32.85 16.99 5.71
C THR A 320 -31.96 16.70 6.90
N GLU A 321 -32.08 17.47 7.99
CA GLU A 321 -31.39 17.21 9.24
C GLU A 321 -31.84 15.87 9.83
N GLY A 322 -30.88 15.06 10.26
CA GLY A 322 -31.18 13.78 10.90
C GLY A 322 -30.00 12.83 11.00
N ASN A 323 -30.27 11.63 11.47
CA ASN A 323 -29.30 10.55 11.50
C ASN A 323 -29.31 9.80 10.16
N TYR A 324 -28.15 9.35 9.73
CA TYR A 324 -27.94 8.64 8.47
C TYR A 324 -27.11 7.39 8.68
N ASN A 325 -27.51 6.31 8.02
CA ASN A 325 -26.73 5.10 7.84
C ASN A 325 -25.71 5.30 6.69
N ILE A 326 -24.61 4.57 6.74
CA ILE A 326 -23.60 4.55 5.69
C ILE A 326 -23.47 3.11 5.16
N ALA A 327 -23.57 2.94 3.85
CA ALA A 327 -23.33 1.66 3.20
C ALA A 327 -22.42 1.85 1.97
N LEU A 328 -21.67 0.81 1.63
CA LEU A 328 -20.81 0.79 0.44
C LEU A 328 -21.17 -0.42 -0.42
N ASN A 329 -21.22 -0.22 -1.74
CA ASN A 329 -21.09 -1.30 -2.70
C ASN A 329 -19.61 -1.41 -3.05
N TYR A 330 -18.95 -2.47 -2.58
CA TYR A 330 -17.51 -2.62 -2.68
C TYR A 330 -17.12 -4.07 -2.92
N ARG A 331 -15.89 -4.27 -3.38
CA ARG A 331 -15.23 -5.57 -3.46
C ARG A 331 -13.89 -5.49 -2.73
N GLN A 332 -13.67 -6.45 -1.83
CA GLN A 332 -12.41 -6.69 -1.16
C GLN A 332 -12.07 -8.17 -1.34
N SER A 333 -11.25 -8.51 -2.34
CA SER A 333 -10.94 -9.88 -2.74
C SER A 333 -9.52 -10.33 -2.38
N GLU A 334 -8.69 -9.43 -1.86
CA GLU A 334 -7.27 -9.69 -1.59
C GLU A 334 -7.06 -10.48 -0.31
N LYS A 335 -7.73 -10.11 0.77
CA LYS A 335 -7.59 -10.76 2.08
C LYS A 335 -8.69 -11.78 2.32
N THR A 336 -8.52 -12.99 1.81
CA THR A 336 -9.48 -14.09 2.02
C THR A 336 -9.82 -14.28 3.50
N ASP A 337 -11.11 -14.22 3.82
CA ASP A 337 -11.66 -14.37 5.18
C ASP A 337 -11.10 -13.39 6.23
N PHE A 338 -10.54 -12.26 5.78
CA PHE A 338 -9.97 -11.25 6.67
C PHE A 338 -10.30 -9.83 6.18
N PRO A 339 -10.62 -8.87 7.06
CA PRO A 339 -11.02 -7.53 6.63
C PRO A 339 -9.84 -6.67 6.19
N VAL A 340 -10.14 -5.68 5.36
CA VAL A 340 -9.36 -4.46 5.21
C VAL A 340 -9.91 -3.44 6.19
N PHE A 341 -9.03 -2.79 6.96
CA PHE A 341 -9.45 -1.78 7.92
C PHE A 341 -9.41 -0.39 7.32
N VAL A 342 -10.42 0.42 7.62
CA VAL A 342 -10.50 1.81 7.17
C VAL A 342 -10.94 2.72 8.31
N ASP A 343 -10.34 3.91 8.40
CA ASP A 343 -10.89 4.99 9.20
C ASP A 343 -11.94 5.72 8.36
N VAL A 344 -13.13 5.93 8.93
CA VAL A 344 -14.23 6.65 8.27
C VAL A 344 -14.38 8.02 8.92
N GLU A 345 -14.21 9.07 8.13
CA GLU A 345 -14.32 10.44 8.60
C GLU A 345 -15.51 11.15 7.96
N ILE A 346 -16.20 11.96 8.75
CA ILE A 346 -17.22 12.91 8.28
C ILE A 346 -16.68 14.31 8.57
N ASP A 347 -16.66 15.17 7.56
CA ASP A 347 -16.14 16.54 7.64
C ASP A 347 -14.71 16.62 8.24
N GLY A 348 -13.89 15.63 7.89
CA GLY A 348 -12.50 15.53 8.35
C GLY A 348 -12.32 15.06 9.79
N GLN A 349 -13.36 14.54 10.44
CA GLN A 349 -13.30 14.01 11.79
C GLN A 349 -13.89 12.60 11.86
N ILE A 350 -13.28 11.72 12.64
CA ILE A 350 -13.83 10.41 12.97
C ILE A 350 -14.95 10.63 14.00
N PRO A 351 -16.20 10.23 13.73
CA PRO A 351 -17.34 10.55 14.61
C PRO A 351 -17.21 9.97 16.03
N ASN A 352 -16.74 8.73 16.15
CA ASN A 352 -16.49 8.03 17.40
C ASN A 352 -15.61 6.79 17.17
N GLU A 353 -15.29 6.06 18.25
CA GLU A 353 -14.42 4.87 18.20
C GLU A 353 -14.89 3.77 17.24
N ALA A 354 -16.20 3.63 16.96
CA ALA A 354 -16.71 2.61 16.05
C ALA A 354 -16.38 2.87 14.56
N PHE A 355 -16.05 4.11 14.19
CA PHE A 355 -15.64 4.49 12.85
C PHE A 355 -14.10 4.48 12.66
N ARG A 356 -13.35 4.23 13.74
CA ARG A 356 -11.90 4.06 13.71
C ARG A 356 -11.58 2.62 13.33
N SER A 357 -10.71 2.45 12.35
CA SER A 357 -10.23 1.14 11.89
C SER A 357 -11.37 0.14 11.67
N TYR A 358 -12.44 0.61 11.02
CA TYR A 358 -13.59 -0.21 10.71
C TYR A 358 -13.19 -1.34 9.76
N GLY A 359 -13.51 -2.59 10.12
CA GLY A 359 -13.20 -3.76 9.31
C GLY A 359 -14.18 -3.90 8.13
N MET A 360 -13.68 -3.73 6.90
CA MET A 360 -14.42 -4.04 5.66
C MET A 360 -14.27 -5.53 5.35
N PRO A 361 -15.32 -6.36 5.53
CA PRO A 361 -15.23 -7.81 5.34
C PRO A 361 -14.81 -8.23 3.93
N TYR A 362 -14.24 -9.42 3.83
CA TYR A 362 -13.94 -10.06 2.56
C TYR A 362 -15.20 -10.26 1.70
N THR A 363 -15.10 -9.94 0.40
CA THR A 363 -16.16 -10.15 -0.57
C THR A 363 -15.57 -10.64 -1.88
N THR A 364 -16.14 -11.73 -2.45
CA THR A 364 -15.68 -12.23 -3.76
C THR A 364 -16.23 -11.42 -4.93
N ASN A 365 -17.36 -10.75 -4.74
CA ASN A 365 -18.04 -9.91 -5.73
C ASN A 365 -18.40 -8.57 -5.08
N TYR A 366 -18.78 -7.60 -5.89
CA TYR A 366 -19.35 -6.37 -5.36
C TYR A 366 -20.63 -6.68 -4.57
N ASP A 367 -20.68 -6.23 -3.32
CA ASP A 367 -21.81 -6.43 -2.41
C ASP A 367 -22.06 -5.17 -1.58
N VAL A 368 -23.33 -4.87 -1.35
CA VAL A 368 -23.73 -3.71 -0.55
C VAL A 368 -23.72 -4.08 0.92
N LYS A 369 -22.83 -3.45 1.67
CA LYS A 369 -22.73 -3.62 3.13
C LYS A 369 -22.96 -2.31 3.85
N THR A 370 -23.86 -2.29 4.81
CA THR A 370 -24.03 -1.18 5.76
C THR A 370 -23.00 -1.31 6.88
N LEU A 371 -22.42 -0.18 7.30
CA LEU A 371 -21.52 -0.16 8.45
C LEU A 371 -22.32 -0.52 9.72
N GLN A 372 -21.88 -1.53 10.46
CA GLN A 372 -22.56 -2.07 11.62
C GLN A 372 -21.60 -2.23 12.80
N ASP A 373 -22.15 -2.14 14.01
CA ASP A 373 -21.42 -2.50 15.22
C ASP A 373 -21.32 -4.04 15.40
N ALA A 374 -20.66 -4.48 16.46
CA ALA A 374 -20.47 -5.91 16.74
C ALA A 374 -21.80 -6.65 17.04
N ASP A 375 -22.86 -5.95 17.41
CA ASP A 375 -24.19 -6.49 17.67
C ASP A 375 -25.09 -6.49 16.42
N GLY A 376 -24.59 -5.98 15.30
CA GLY A 376 -25.30 -5.89 14.01
C GLY A 376 -26.23 -4.69 13.88
N ASN A 377 -26.13 -3.69 14.78
CA ASN A 377 -26.86 -2.44 14.62
C ASN A 377 -26.11 -1.52 13.65
N ASN A 378 -26.85 -0.82 12.80
CA ASN A 378 -26.24 0.11 11.86
C ASN A 378 -25.54 1.25 12.61
N LEU A 379 -24.31 1.58 12.19
CA LEU A 379 -23.62 2.79 12.64
C LEU A 379 -24.25 4.02 11.98
N THR A 380 -24.66 5.00 12.79
CA THR A 380 -25.29 6.23 12.30
C THR A 380 -24.47 7.47 12.62
N VAL A 381 -24.59 8.47 11.76
CA VAL A 381 -24.01 9.79 11.94
C VAL A 381 -25.10 10.85 11.86
N HIS A 382 -25.05 11.87 12.72
CA HIS A 382 -25.97 13.00 12.67
C HIS A 382 -25.46 14.06 11.70
N LEU A 383 -26.27 14.44 10.71
CA LEU A 383 -25.93 15.40 9.68
C LEU A 383 -26.96 16.54 9.62
N ALA A 384 -26.46 17.77 9.53
CA ALA A 384 -27.27 18.96 9.27
C ALA A 384 -27.46 19.15 7.76
N PRO A 385 -28.48 19.92 7.31
CA PRO A 385 -28.57 20.27 5.89
C PRO A 385 -27.35 21.10 5.42
N GLY A 386 -26.76 20.72 4.30
CA GLY A 386 -25.59 21.41 3.75
C GLY A 386 -24.62 20.49 3.00
N GLU A 387 -23.50 21.07 2.66
CA GLU A 387 -22.38 20.35 2.05
C GLU A 387 -21.58 19.63 3.14
N HIS A 388 -21.30 18.36 2.92
CA HIS A 388 -20.52 17.50 3.78
C HIS A 388 -19.47 16.75 2.99
N THR A 389 -18.52 16.14 3.71
CA THR A 389 -17.54 15.22 3.13
C THR A 389 -17.50 13.91 3.88
N ILE A 390 -17.31 12.81 3.16
CA ILE A 390 -16.96 11.51 3.74
C ILE A 390 -15.60 11.08 3.20
N SER A 391 -14.73 10.60 4.10
CA SER A 391 -13.41 10.10 3.72
C SER A 391 -13.18 8.69 4.23
N TYR A 392 -12.41 7.92 3.46
CA TYR A 392 -11.92 6.59 3.84
C TYR A 392 -10.41 6.61 3.80
N THR A 393 -9.78 6.20 4.91
CA THR A 393 -8.32 6.06 5.01
C THR A 393 -7.99 4.62 5.37
N ILE A 394 -7.14 3.95 4.58
CA ILE A 394 -6.70 2.58 4.88
C ILE A 394 -5.86 2.58 6.16
N SER A 395 -6.24 1.73 7.12
CA SER A 395 -5.63 1.62 8.44
C SER A 395 -4.95 0.27 8.63
N MET A 396 -3.82 0.26 9.33
CA MET A 396 -3.10 -0.95 9.76
C MET A 396 -3.09 -1.09 11.29
N ASP A 397 -3.69 -0.16 12.01
CA ASP A 397 -3.64 -0.08 13.48
C ASP A 397 -4.06 -1.37 14.20
N PRO A 398 -5.16 -2.07 13.82
CA PRO A 398 -5.55 -3.30 14.50
C PRO A 398 -4.53 -4.45 14.41
N ILE A 399 -3.72 -4.45 13.34
CA ILE A 399 -2.72 -5.49 13.09
C ILE A 399 -1.27 -5.02 13.35
N CYS A 400 -1.09 -3.78 13.80
CA CYS A 400 0.23 -3.18 14.09
C CYS A 400 1.05 -4.08 15.02
N TYR A 401 0.48 -4.51 16.14
CA TYR A 401 1.15 -5.39 17.10
C TYR A 401 1.62 -6.70 16.47
N ILE A 402 0.80 -7.32 15.60
CA ILE A 402 1.17 -8.56 14.91
C ILE A 402 2.38 -8.31 14.01
N MET A 403 2.35 -7.24 13.22
CA MET A 403 3.44 -6.91 12.30
C MET A 403 4.75 -6.61 13.03
N GLU A 404 4.69 -5.87 14.13
CA GLU A 404 5.88 -5.59 14.95
C GLU A 404 6.47 -6.87 15.56
N LYS A 405 5.63 -7.79 16.01
CA LYS A 405 6.08 -9.07 16.52
C LYS A 405 6.72 -9.94 15.43
N LEU A 406 6.17 -9.94 14.23
CA LEU A 406 6.79 -10.63 13.08
C LEU A 406 8.17 -10.04 12.75
N ASP A 407 8.29 -8.71 12.71
CA ASP A 407 9.57 -8.02 12.49
C ASP A 407 10.61 -8.42 13.55
N VAL A 408 10.22 -8.51 14.83
CA VAL A 408 11.11 -8.95 15.94
C VAL A 408 11.55 -10.38 15.75
N ILE A 409 10.60 -11.31 15.53
CA ILE A 409 10.90 -12.72 15.37
C ILE A 409 11.80 -12.96 14.15
N MET A 410 11.54 -12.30 13.03
CA MET A 410 12.38 -12.39 11.82
C MET A 410 13.82 -11.94 12.07
N SER A 411 14.00 -10.86 12.80
CA SER A 411 15.31 -10.34 13.18
C SER A 411 16.04 -11.32 14.09
N ASP A 412 15.39 -11.77 15.15
CA ASP A 412 15.95 -12.71 16.12
C ASP A 412 16.31 -14.07 15.48
N VAL A 413 15.45 -14.59 14.59
CA VAL A 413 15.70 -15.82 13.83
C VAL A 413 16.90 -15.67 12.90
N ASN A 414 17.05 -14.50 12.27
CA ASN A 414 18.21 -14.21 11.43
C ASN A 414 19.52 -14.20 12.23
N ASP A 415 19.51 -13.52 13.38
CA ASP A 415 20.69 -13.47 14.26
C ASP A 415 21.04 -14.84 14.84
N LEU A 416 20.01 -15.61 15.22
CA LEU A 416 20.19 -16.99 15.66
C LEU A 416 20.82 -17.86 14.55
N ALA A 417 20.38 -17.71 13.31
CA ALA A 417 20.97 -18.40 12.15
C ALA A 417 22.45 -18.03 11.95
N LEU A 418 22.79 -16.75 12.14
CA LEU A 418 24.17 -16.27 12.07
C LEU A 418 25.01 -16.83 13.22
N GLU A 419 24.48 -16.91 14.45
CA GLU A 419 25.17 -17.48 15.62
C GLU A 419 25.43 -18.98 15.44
N ILE A 420 24.42 -19.73 14.96
CA ILE A 420 24.57 -21.14 14.64
C ILE A 420 25.65 -21.33 13.55
N THR A 421 25.64 -20.48 12.53
CA THR A 421 26.63 -20.55 11.44
C THR A 421 28.07 -20.27 11.94
N LYS A 422 28.25 -19.36 12.91
CA LYS A 422 29.54 -19.10 13.53
C LYS A 422 30.10 -20.34 14.28
N VAL A 423 29.22 -21.14 14.88
CA VAL A 423 29.58 -22.34 15.63
C VAL A 423 29.78 -23.54 14.70
N ALA A 424 28.87 -23.76 13.77
CA ALA A 424 28.81 -24.93 12.90
C ALA A 424 29.64 -24.81 11.62
N GLY A 425 29.85 -23.55 11.15
CA GLY A 425 30.38 -23.24 9.81
C GLY A 425 29.27 -23.25 8.75
N THR A 426 29.58 -22.73 7.58
CA THR A 426 28.65 -22.65 6.44
C THR A 426 28.31 -24.00 5.81
N ASN A 427 29.16 -25.01 5.97
CA ASN A 427 28.98 -26.37 5.50
C ASN A 427 29.24 -27.34 6.68
N ALA A 428 28.23 -27.51 7.52
CA ALA A 428 28.35 -28.42 8.66
C ALA A 428 28.55 -29.85 8.17
N ASP A 429 29.57 -30.53 8.73
CA ASP A 429 29.84 -31.92 8.46
C ASP A 429 28.83 -32.80 9.21
N GLN A 430 28.00 -33.54 8.46
CA GLN A 430 26.96 -34.41 9.03
C GLN A 430 27.48 -35.54 9.92
N TYR A 431 28.78 -35.81 9.88
CA TYR A 431 29.44 -36.81 10.78
C TYR A 431 30.02 -36.17 12.03
N ARG A 432 29.94 -34.86 12.19
CA ARG A 432 30.42 -34.16 13.37
C ARG A 432 29.28 -33.98 14.38
N ASP A 433 29.43 -34.59 15.55
CA ASP A 433 28.49 -34.41 16.68
C ASP A 433 28.64 -32.99 17.26
N LEU A 434 27.89 -32.04 16.67
CA LEU A 434 27.83 -30.65 17.13
C LEU A 434 26.64 -30.51 18.07
N LYS A 435 26.92 -30.60 19.39
CA LYS A 435 25.91 -30.32 20.43
C LYS A 435 25.74 -28.80 20.57
N LEU A 436 24.88 -28.19 19.74
CA LEU A 436 24.64 -26.75 19.77
C LEU A 436 24.20 -26.22 21.12
N SER A 437 23.45 -27.01 21.92
CA SER A 437 23.01 -26.62 23.25
C SER A 437 24.16 -26.27 24.22
N ARG A 438 25.40 -26.69 23.91
CA ARG A 438 26.58 -26.30 24.69
C ARG A 438 27.12 -24.91 24.32
N TYR A 439 26.87 -24.47 23.12
CA TYR A 439 27.36 -23.20 22.57
C TYR A 439 26.26 -22.12 22.58
N ILE A 440 25.02 -22.52 22.40
CA ILE A 440 23.83 -21.66 22.40
C ILE A 440 22.86 -22.26 23.45
N PRO A 441 23.00 -21.89 24.73
CA PRO A 441 22.13 -22.37 25.79
C PRO A 441 20.69 -21.90 25.56
N GLY A 442 19.71 -22.81 25.75
CA GLY A 442 18.29 -22.47 25.59
C GLY A 442 17.79 -22.39 24.15
N LEU A 443 18.59 -22.83 23.15
CA LEU A 443 18.21 -22.80 21.72
C LEU A 443 16.84 -23.46 21.45
N GLU A 444 16.61 -24.66 22.03
CA GLU A 444 15.35 -25.42 21.89
C GLU A 444 14.16 -24.61 22.44
N ASP A 445 14.32 -24.10 23.67
CA ASP A 445 13.28 -23.27 24.32
C ASP A 445 12.99 -22.00 23.57
N THR A 446 14.01 -21.36 22.99
CA THR A 446 13.87 -20.14 22.15
C THR A 446 13.06 -20.43 20.90
N LEU A 447 13.39 -21.50 20.16
CA LEU A 447 12.67 -21.88 18.94
C LEU A 447 11.20 -22.26 19.23
N HIS A 448 10.97 -23.02 20.31
CA HIS A 448 9.61 -23.32 20.79
C HIS A 448 8.87 -22.04 21.21
N GLY A 449 9.55 -21.09 21.85
CA GLY A 449 9.02 -19.80 22.25
C GLY A 449 8.48 -19.03 21.04
N TYR A 450 9.29 -18.84 20.00
CA TYR A 450 8.86 -18.19 18.76
C TYR A 450 7.70 -18.91 18.07
N ALA A 451 7.78 -20.25 17.99
CA ALA A 451 6.70 -21.02 17.38
C ALA A 451 5.36 -20.85 18.12
N ASN A 452 5.39 -20.84 19.45
CA ASN A 452 4.18 -20.63 20.26
C ASN A 452 3.69 -19.19 20.15
N GLU A 453 4.58 -18.18 20.11
CA GLU A 453 4.22 -16.78 19.91
C GLU A 453 3.50 -16.57 18.58
N LEU A 454 4.01 -17.15 17.48
CA LEU A 454 3.35 -17.10 16.17
C LEU A 454 1.93 -17.69 16.20
N ILE A 455 1.73 -18.81 16.91
CA ILE A 455 0.40 -19.43 17.06
C ILE A 455 -0.55 -18.52 17.88
N GLU A 456 -0.04 -17.87 18.93
CA GLU A 456 -0.87 -16.95 19.74
C GLU A 456 -1.20 -15.67 18.95
N LEU A 457 -0.29 -15.17 18.09
CA LEU A 457 -0.59 -14.05 17.19
C LEU A 457 -1.74 -14.39 16.22
N GLU A 458 -1.70 -15.59 15.62
CA GLU A 458 -2.79 -16.04 14.75
C GLU A 458 -4.12 -16.11 15.49
N LYS A 459 -4.14 -16.72 16.69
CA LYS A 459 -5.36 -16.78 17.51
C LYS A 459 -5.89 -15.40 17.88
N SER A 460 -5.02 -14.42 18.10
CA SER A 460 -5.43 -13.07 18.41
C SER A 460 -6.15 -12.39 17.24
N ALA A 461 -5.85 -12.81 16.01
CA ALA A 461 -6.41 -12.29 14.77
C ALA A 461 -7.74 -12.97 14.37
N VAL A 462 -8.06 -14.14 14.91
CA VAL A 462 -9.30 -14.90 14.60
C VAL A 462 -10.56 -14.04 14.83
N LYS A 463 -10.55 -13.14 15.82
CA LYS A 463 -11.66 -12.23 16.09
C LYS A 463 -12.09 -11.32 14.93
N TRP A 464 -11.18 -11.09 13.96
CA TRP A 464 -11.45 -10.31 12.75
C TRP A 464 -11.75 -11.17 11.52
N SER A 465 -11.53 -12.48 11.62
CA SER A 465 -11.73 -13.42 10.52
C SER A 465 -13.18 -13.89 10.45
N ASP A 466 -13.68 -14.10 9.24
CA ASP A 466 -14.97 -14.78 9.01
C ASP A 466 -14.88 -16.30 9.28
N SER A 467 -13.66 -16.82 9.54
CA SER A 467 -13.40 -18.23 9.86
C SER A 467 -13.21 -18.43 11.36
N ASP A 468 -13.94 -19.39 11.93
CA ASP A 468 -13.85 -19.75 13.36
C ASP A 468 -12.55 -20.50 13.73
N LYS A 469 -11.69 -20.84 12.78
CA LYS A 469 -10.59 -21.78 13.01
C LYS A 469 -9.21 -21.26 12.66
N ASN A 470 -9.02 -20.74 11.47
CA ASN A 470 -7.72 -20.28 10.99
C ASN A 470 -7.89 -19.00 10.16
N VAL A 471 -6.91 -18.12 10.25
CA VAL A 471 -6.85 -16.90 9.44
C VAL A 471 -6.07 -17.20 8.15
N ALA A 472 -6.75 -17.23 7.00
CA ALA A 472 -6.15 -17.67 5.73
C ALA A 472 -4.92 -16.85 5.34
N VAL A 473 -4.95 -15.52 5.52
CA VAL A 473 -3.83 -14.61 5.21
C VAL A 473 -2.59 -14.87 6.06
N MET A 474 -2.72 -15.57 7.20
CA MET A 474 -1.63 -15.92 8.13
C MET A 474 -1.16 -17.37 7.98
N SER A 475 -1.62 -18.10 6.96
CA SER A 475 -1.27 -19.53 6.78
C SER A 475 0.24 -19.76 6.65
N SER A 476 0.96 -18.88 5.99
CA SER A 476 2.44 -18.95 5.88
C SER A 476 3.13 -18.82 7.24
N MET A 477 2.62 -17.97 8.13
CA MET A 477 3.12 -17.85 9.51
C MET A 477 2.96 -19.16 10.31
N LEU A 478 1.85 -19.88 10.13
CA LEU A 478 1.65 -21.18 10.76
C LEU A 478 2.63 -22.24 10.22
N ILE A 479 3.00 -22.18 8.93
CA ILE A 479 4.06 -23.03 8.35
C ILE A 479 5.39 -22.70 9.02
N ALA A 480 5.73 -21.42 9.19
CA ALA A 480 6.93 -20.99 9.91
C ALA A 480 6.95 -21.52 11.35
N ALA A 481 5.81 -21.45 12.07
CA ALA A 481 5.70 -21.98 13.43
C ALA A 481 5.93 -23.50 13.48
N GLN A 482 5.40 -24.27 12.53
CA GLN A 482 5.63 -25.70 12.43
C GLN A 482 7.10 -26.03 12.13
N GLN A 483 7.75 -25.24 11.28
CA GLN A 483 9.16 -25.40 10.94
C GLN A 483 10.05 -25.11 12.15
N LEU A 484 9.79 -24.05 12.91
CA LEU A 484 10.49 -23.75 14.16
C LEU A 484 10.35 -24.89 15.17
N LYS A 485 9.15 -25.46 15.34
CA LYS A 485 8.93 -26.65 16.19
C LYS A 485 9.72 -27.84 15.70
N SER A 486 9.73 -28.14 14.41
CA SER A 486 10.49 -29.23 13.82
C SER A 486 12.00 -29.11 14.09
N LEU A 487 12.53 -27.90 14.05
CA LEU A 487 13.93 -27.61 14.36
C LEU A 487 14.19 -27.74 15.86
N ALA A 488 13.32 -27.26 16.72
CA ALA A 488 13.43 -27.37 18.18
C ALA A 488 13.38 -28.84 18.66
N ASP A 489 12.49 -29.65 18.08
CA ASP A 489 12.32 -31.04 18.39
C ASP A 489 13.51 -31.94 17.94
N ASN A 490 14.33 -31.43 16.99
CA ASN A 490 15.48 -32.13 16.43
C ASN A 490 16.75 -31.24 16.45
N PRO A 491 17.24 -30.85 17.62
CA PRO A 491 18.32 -29.88 17.77
C PRO A 491 19.66 -30.34 17.15
N ASP A 492 19.90 -31.63 17.08
CA ASP A 492 21.10 -32.19 16.45
C ASP A 492 21.12 -32.02 14.91
N GLU A 493 19.97 -31.75 14.29
CA GLU A 493 19.85 -31.51 12.84
C GLU A 493 20.00 -30.03 12.49
N ILE A 494 19.86 -29.11 13.45
CA ILE A 494 19.88 -27.67 13.19
C ILE A 494 21.13 -27.22 12.42
N PRO A 495 22.35 -27.71 12.70
CA PRO A 495 23.55 -27.32 11.94
C PRO A 495 23.45 -27.58 10.44
N TYR A 496 22.71 -28.60 10.03
CA TYR A 496 22.51 -28.94 8.61
C TYR A 496 21.28 -28.24 7.98
N ARG A 497 20.38 -27.75 8.83
CA ARG A 497 19.12 -27.15 8.46
C ARG A 497 19.08 -25.64 8.71
N VAL A 498 20.23 -25.03 9.03
CA VAL A 498 20.29 -23.57 9.36
C VAL A 498 19.71 -22.67 8.26
N ALA A 499 19.80 -23.10 7.00
CA ALA A 499 19.21 -22.39 5.88
C ALA A 499 17.67 -22.30 5.97
N GLU A 500 17.02 -23.20 6.67
CA GLU A 500 15.59 -23.18 6.91
C GLU A 500 15.16 -22.06 7.86
N LEU A 501 16.07 -21.48 8.64
CA LEU A 501 15.79 -20.32 9.47
C LEU A 501 15.65 -19.04 8.65
N SER A 502 16.62 -18.73 7.76
CA SER A 502 16.64 -17.40 7.12
C SER A 502 17.00 -17.36 5.63
N THR A 503 17.75 -18.33 5.08
CA THR A 503 18.37 -18.15 3.74
C THR A 503 17.73 -18.95 2.62
N SER A 504 16.95 -20.00 2.92
CA SER A 504 16.26 -20.76 1.87
C SER A 504 14.94 -20.09 1.45
N THR A 505 14.47 -20.41 0.26
CA THR A 505 13.15 -19.98 -0.25
C THR A 505 11.97 -20.56 0.54
N ASN A 506 12.24 -21.58 1.38
CA ASN A 506 11.27 -22.18 2.30
C ASN A 506 11.72 -21.96 3.76
N SER A 507 12.38 -20.84 4.05
CA SER A 507 12.81 -20.51 5.40
C SER A 507 11.70 -19.90 6.24
N VAL A 508 11.86 -19.96 7.54
CA VAL A 508 10.98 -19.28 8.51
C VAL A 508 10.83 -17.81 8.14
N ASN A 509 11.94 -17.09 7.90
CA ASN A 509 11.89 -15.68 7.53
C ASN A 509 11.18 -15.41 6.20
N HIS A 510 11.31 -16.33 5.22
CA HIS A 510 10.55 -16.19 3.98
C HIS A 510 9.03 -16.31 4.21
N PHE A 511 8.59 -17.28 5.02
CA PHE A 511 7.16 -17.42 5.32
C PHE A 511 6.62 -16.27 6.17
N LEU A 512 7.42 -15.71 7.10
CA LEU A 512 7.02 -14.54 7.87
C LEU A 512 6.94 -13.29 6.98
N ALA A 513 7.91 -13.08 6.08
CA ALA A 513 7.86 -12.00 5.09
C ALA A 513 6.62 -12.12 4.20
N GLN A 514 6.31 -13.31 3.69
CA GLN A 514 5.09 -13.54 2.90
C GLN A 514 3.82 -13.24 3.71
N THR A 515 3.81 -13.52 5.01
CA THR A 515 2.68 -13.15 5.86
C THR A 515 2.54 -11.63 5.98
N ILE A 516 3.66 -10.91 6.16
CA ILE A 516 3.65 -9.44 6.16
C ILE A 516 3.14 -8.90 4.83
N ASP A 517 3.62 -9.43 3.70
CA ASP A 517 3.17 -9.02 2.36
C ASP A 517 1.65 -9.19 2.22
N ASN A 518 1.10 -10.35 2.63
CA ASN A 518 -0.34 -10.57 2.60
C ASN A 518 -1.12 -9.62 3.53
N LEU A 519 -0.53 -9.20 4.66
CA LEU A 519 -1.18 -8.29 5.61
C LEU A 519 -1.18 -6.83 5.15
N ILE A 520 -0.16 -6.40 4.41
CA ILE A 520 -0.06 -5.03 3.90
C ILE A 520 -0.82 -4.79 2.60
N GLU A 521 -1.28 -5.84 1.93
CA GLU A 521 -2.07 -5.74 0.71
C GLU A 521 -3.54 -5.47 1.08
N ASN A 522 -4.00 -4.22 0.93
CA ASN A 522 -5.29 -3.75 1.42
C ASN A 522 -6.22 -3.30 0.29
N GLY A 523 -6.18 -3.95 -0.86
CA GLY A 523 -6.99 -3.57 -2.03
C GLY A 523 -8.48 -3.45 -1.71
N LEU A 524 -9.05 -2.26 -1.94
CA LEU A 524 -10.46 -1.97 -1.72
C LEU A 524 -11.04 -1.24 -2.93
N ALA A 525 -11.82 -1.96 -3.74
CA ALA A 525 -12.56 -1.39 -4.86
C ALA A 525 -13.92 -0.86 -4.36
N ILE A 526 -14.21 0.41 -4.60
CA ILE A 526 -15.48 1.04 -4.21
C ILE A 526 -16.25 1.44 -5.47
N ASP A 527 -17.44 0.86 -5.66
CA ASP A 527 -18.37 1.24 -6.71
C ASP A 527 -19.22 2.44 -6.28
N ARG A 528 -19.93 2.32 -5.17
CA ARG A 528 -20.83 3.36 -4.67
C ARG A 528 -20.83 3.44 -3.16
N ILE A 529 -21.05 4.66 -2.67
CA ILE A 529 -21.30 4.95 -1.26
C ILE A 529 -22.74 5.44 -1.13
N TYR A 530 -23.46 4.91 -0.18
CA TYR A 530 -24.83 5.29 0.14
C TYR A 530 -24.88 5.92 1.53
N ILE A 531 -25.43 7.13 1.61
CA ILE A 531 -25.76 7.80 2.88
C ILE A 531 -27.28 7.90 2.90
N TYR A 532 -27.92 7.19 3.82
CA TYR A 532 -29.36 6.96 3.72
C TYR A 532 -30.07 6.87 5.06
N GLN A 533 -31.37 7.13 5.03
CA GLN A 533 -32.27 6.98 6.16
C GLN A 533 -33.07 5.67 6.05
N ASP A 534 -33.64 5.19 7.18
CA ASP A 534 -34.21 3.82 7.32
C ASP A 534 -35.35 3.49 6.34
N ASP A 535 -36.16 4.48 5.92
CA ASP A 535 -37.26 4.27 4.96
C ASP A 535 -36.79 4.33 3.48
N ALA A 536 -35.49 4.63 3.23
CA ALA A 536 -34.94 4.67 1.89
C ALA A 536 -34.56 3.26 1.40
N GLU A 537 -34.86 2.95 0.15
CA GLU A 537 -34.43 1.68 -0.46
C GLU A 537 -33.05 1.85 -1.10
N VAL A 538 -32.02 1.26 -0.48
CA VAL A 538 -30.68 1.18 -1.07
C VAL A 538 -30.73 0.21 -2.25
N PRO A 539 -30.26 0.62 -3.45
CA PRO A 539 -30.26 -0.23 -4.63
C PRO A 539 -29.41 -1.50 -4.40
N LYS A 540 -30.02 -2.66 -4.59
CA LYS A 540 -29.34 -3.95 -4.63
C LYS A 540 -28.89 -4.24 -6.06
N GLY A 541 -27.77 -4.93 -6.22
CA GLY A 541 -27.27 -5.35 -7.53
C GLY A 541 -28.33 -6.09 -8.37
N PRO A 542 -28.15 -6.19 -9.68
CA PRO A 542 -29.11 -6.85 -10.55
C PRO A 542 -29.24 -8.33 -10.21
N GLY A 543 -30.47 -8.84 -10.19
CA GLY A 543 -30.73 -10.26 -9.95
C GLY A 543 -30.15 -11.14 -11.07
N PHE A 544 -29.92 -12.43 -10.78
CA PHE A 544 -29.26 -13.41 -11.65
C PHE A 544 -29.68 -13.36 -13.13
N PHE A 545 -30.98 -13.29 -13.45
CA PHE A 545 -31.46 -13.24 -14.83
C PHE A 545 -31.10 -11.96 -15.55
N LYS A 546 -31.11 -10.82 -14.85
CA LYS A 546 -30.72 -9.53 -15.42
C LYS A 546 -29.22 -9.52 -15.68
N SER A 547 -28.39 -10.01 -14.75
CA SER A 547 -26.95 -10.15 -14.91
C SER A 547 -26.60 -11.06 -16.10
N CYS A 548 -27.28 -12.22 -16.25
CA CYS A 548 -27.08 -13.08 -17.39
C CYS A 548 -27.44 -12.37 -18.72
N ALA A 549 -28.53 -11.62 -18.77
CA ALA A 549 -28.92 -10.88 -19.96
C ALA A 549 -27.90 -9.80 -20.33
N MET A 550 -27.40 -9.05 -19.36
CA MET A 550 -26.35 -8.03 -19.54
C MET A 550 -25.05 -8.64 -20.07
N ASN A 551 -24.61 -9.77 -19.48
CA ASN A 551 -23.40 -10.49 -19.93
C ASN A 551 -23.54 -11.06 -21.35
N ILE A 552 -24.74 -11.57 -21.72
CA ILE A 552 -25.02 -12.04 -23.09
C ILE A 552 -25.01 -10.84 -24.05
N GLN A 553 -25.60 -9.72 -23.68
CA GLN A 553 -25.60 -8.51 -24.50
C GLN A 553 -24.17 -8.04 -24.77
N ARG A 554 -23.32 -7.99 -23.74
CA ARG A 554 -21.91 -7.65 -23.87
C ARG A 554 -21.13 -8.63 -24.74
N PHE A 555 -21.36 -9.93 -24.56
CA PHE A 555 -20.75 -10.95 -25.40
C PHE A 555 -21.14 -10.78 -26.89
N ILE A 556 -22.40 -10.47 -27.20
CA ILE A 556 -22.83 -10.18 -28.56
C ILE A 556 -22.19 -8.88 -29.06
N SER A 557 -22.16 -7.83 -28.25
CA SER A 557 -21.56 -6.55 -28.58
C SER A 557 -20.07 -6.68 -28.92
N SER A 558 -19.33 -7.52 -28.20
CA SER A 558 -17.91 -7.78 -28.47
C SER A 558 -17.61 -8.38 -29.85
N TYR A 559 -18.61 -8.98 -30.49
CA TYR A 559 -18.50 -9.49 -31.87
C TYR A 559 -19.00 -8.52 -32.94
N THR A 560 -19.88 -7.59 -32.58
CA THR A 560 -20.54 -6.71 -33.55
C THR A 560 -19.93 -5.33 -33.60
N GLU A 561 -19.25 -4.93 -32.55
CA GLU A 561 -18.65 -3.60 -32.41
C GLU A 561 -17.15 -3.74 -32.17
N GLN A 562 -16.38 -3.26 -33.14
CA GLN A 562 -14.93 -3.12 -32.96
C GLN A 562 -14.69 -1.76 -32.29
N ALA A 563 -14.64 -1.74 -30.96
CA ALA A 563 -14.32 -0.54 -30.19
C ALA A 563 -12.93 0.08 -30.52
N TYR A 564 -12.15 -0.62 -31.35
CA TYR A 564 -10.84 -0.23 -31.85
C TYR A 564 -10.75 -0.34 -33.38
N SER A 565 -11.88 -0.33 -34.11
CA SER A 565 -11.82 -0.26 -35.57
C SER A 565 -11.61 1.17 -35.98
N ALA A 566 -10.50 1.45 -36.63
CA ALA A 566 -10.21 2.71 -37.25
C ALA A 566 -11.41 3.18 -38.09
N SER A 567 -12.00 4.32 -37.74
CA SER A 567 -12.91 5.00 -38.64
C SER A 567 -12.16 5.22 -39.95
N ASN A 568 -12.77 4.88 -41.08
CA ASN A 568 -12.26 5.10 -42.42
C ASN A 568 -11.92 6.59 -42.66
N THR A 569 -10.77 7.01 -42.19
CA THR A 569 -10.18 8.30 -42.52
C THR A 569 -9.20 8.08 -43.68
N ASN A 570 -9.30 8.87 -44.73
CA ASN A 570 -8.38 8.89 -45.87
C ASN A 570 -6.97 9.40 -45.49
N ARG A 571 -6.45 9.08 -44.31
CA ARG A 571 -5.15 9.49 -43.81
C ARG A 571 -4.21 8.30 -43.79
N GLU A 572 -2.92 8.56 -43.93
CA GLU A 572 -1.92 7.53 -43.66
C GLU A 572 -2.07 7.05 -42.21
N HIS A 573 -2.08 5.74 -42.06
CA HIS A 573 -2.39 5.06 -40.81
C HIS A 573 -1.23 4.19 -40.39
N LEU A 574 -0.72 4.38 -39.17
CA LEU A 574 0.43 3.66 -38.63
C LEU A 574 -0.03 2.75 -37.50
N GLN A 575 0.23 1.46 -37.61
CA GLN A 575 -0.06 0.50 -36.56
C GLN A 575 1.14 0.31 -35.64
N VAL A 576 0.98 0.58 -34.33
CA VAL A 576 2.02 0.45 -33.31
C VAL A 576 1.62 -0.58 -32.27
N TRP A 577 2.42 -1.62 -32.09
CA TRP A 577 2.22 -2.57 -31.02
C TRP A 577 3.19 -2.29 -29.86
N VAL A 578 2.65 -2.29 -28.62
CA VAL A 578 3.38 -1.93 -27.41
C VAL A 578 3.32 -3.05 -26.37
N ASN A 579 4.47 -3.55 -25.97
CA ASN A 579 4.57 -4.52 -24.87
C ASN A 579 4.76 -3.76 -23.54
N ARG A 580 3.68 -3.14 -23.06
CA ARG A 580 3.58 -2.44 -21.77
C ARG A 580 2.15 -2.57 -21.24
N SER A 581 1.96 -2.20 -19.97
CA SER A 581 0.61 -2.15 -19.37
C SER A 581 -0.30 -1.15 -20.08
N SER A 582 -1.60 -1.34 -19.93
CA SER A 582 -2.64 -0.48 -20.54
C SER A 582 -2.46 1.00 -20.23
N GLN A 583 -2.02 1.35 -19.03
CA GLN A 583 -1.77 2.73 -18.60
C GLN A 583 -0.70 3.42 -19.48
N TYR A 584 0.43 2.75 -19.75
CA TYR A 584 1.46 3.31 -20.63
C TYR A 584 0.93 3.50 -22.06
N VAL A 585 0.14 2.54 -22.55
CA VAL A 585 -0.45 2.62 -23.89
C VAL A 585 -1.42 3.80 -23.99
N GLN A 586 -2.24 4.03 -22.96
CA GLN A 586 -3.16 5.18 -22.90
C GLN A 586 -2.40 6.53 -22.89
N ILE A 587 -1.33 6.64 -22.08
CA ILE A 587 -0.49 7.85 -22.05
C ILE A 587 0.16 8.10 -23.44
N MET A 588 0.71 7.05 -24.06
CA MET A 588 1.29 7.16 -25.41
C MET A 588 0.25 7.58 -26.44
N GLN A 589 -0.96 6.99 -26.38
CA GLN A 589 -2.06 7.35 -27.30
C GLN A 589 -2.47 8.81 -27.10
N LYS A 590 -2.61 9.27 -25.86
CA LYS A 590 -2.91 10.68 -25.54
C LYS A 590 -1.86 11.62 -26.12
N MET A 591 -0.56 11.32 -25.93
CA MET A 591 0.53 12.15 -26.49
C MET A 591 0.50 12.19 -28.03
N ILE A 592 0.15 11.08 -28.67
CA ILE A 592 0.00 11.02 -30.13
C ILE A 592 -1.17 11.90 -30.58
N ASP A 593 -2.31 11.76 -29.95
CA ASP A 593 -3.53 12.49 -30.32
C ASP A 593 -3.41 14.00 -30.06
N GLU A 594 -2.71 14.40 -29.00
CA GLU A 594 -2.52 15.81 -28.63
C GLU A 594 -1.38 16.51 -29.40
N HIS A 595 -0.31 15.77 -29.75
CA HIS A 595 0.90 16.37 -30.33
C HIS A 595 1.24 15.81 -31.71
N PHE A 596 1.47 14.49 -31.82
CA PHE A 596 2.01 13.89 -33.03
C PHE A 596 1.05 13.97 -34.22
N THR A 597 -0.18 13.53 -34.07
CA THR A 597 -1.19 13.53 -35.14
C THR A 597 -1.52 14.96 -35.62
N PRO A 598 -1.71 15.96 -34.73
CA PRO A 598 -1.92 17.36 -35.18
C PRO A 598 -0.73 17.95 -35.93
N GLU A 599 0.51 17.60 -35.57
CA GLU A 599 1.72 18.14 -36.20
C GLU A 599 2.05 17.44 -37.52
N THR A 600 1.84 16.12 -37.63
CA THR A 600 2.27 15.33 -38.77
C THR A 600 1.15 15.00 -39.76
N GLY A 601 -0.10 15.01 -39.32
CA GLY A 601 -1.26 14.53 -40.08
C GLY A 601 -1.32 13.01 -40.23
N ILE A 602 -0.48 12.24 -39.52
CA ILE A 602 -0.43 10.79 -39.52
C ILE A 602 -1.26 10.26 -38.36
N ASP A 603 -2.24 9.44 -38.64
CA ASP A 603 -3.02 8.74 -37.60
C ASP A 603 -2.24 7.51 -37.12
N VAL A 604 -2.15 7.32 -35.82
CA VAL A 604 -1.44 6.19 -35.18
C VAL A 604 -2.39 5.40 -34.32
N ASP A 605 -2.49 4.10 -34.54
CA ASP A 605 -3.24 3.17 -33.71
C ASP A 605 -2.30 2.37 -32.85
N ILE A 606 -2.38 2.56 -31.55
CA ILE A 606 -1.60 1.78 -30.59
C ILE A 606 -2.44 0.58 -30.11
N SER A 607 -1.81 -0.59 -30.10
CA SER A 607 -2.40 -1.81 -29.54
C SER A 607 -1.47 -2.45 -28.53
N ILE A 608 -2.02 -2.98 -27.44
CA ILE A 608 -1.28 -3.75 -26.45
C ILE A 608 -0.83 -5.06 -27.07
N MET A 609 0.44 -5.39 -26.89
CA MET A 609 1.02 -6.68 -27.25
C MET A 609 1.35 -7.47 -25.97
N PRO A 610 0.47 -8.33 -25.47
CA PRO A 610 0.68 -9.03 -24.20
C PRO A 610 1.88 -9.96 -24.21
N ASP A 611 2.18 -10.58 -25.39
CA ASP A 611 3.29 -11.51 -25.58
C ASP A 611 4.12 -11.09 -26.78
N GLN A 612 5.44 -10.93 -26.56
CA GLN A 612 6.40 -10.53 -27.59
C GLN A 612 6.52 -11.54 -28.73
N TYR A 613 6.30 -12.83 -28.45
CA TYR A 613 6.33 -13.87 -29.50
C TYR A 613 5.18 -13.75 -30.50
N LYS A 614 4.09 -13.04 -30.14
CA LYS A 614 3.02 -12.68 -31.07
C LYS A 614 3.56 -11.90 -32.28
N LEU A 615 4.60 -11.08 -32.09
CA LEU A 615 5.24 -10.33 -33.17
C LEU A 615 5.88 -11.26 -34.21
N VAL A 616 6.56 -12.33 -33.76
CA VAL A 616 7.18 -13.32 -34.64
C VAL A 616 6.12 -14.07 -35.47
N LEU A 617 5.01 -14.43 -34.84
CA LEU A 617 3.88 -15.08 -35.50
C LEU A 617 3.18 -14.15 -36.50
N ALA A 618 2.95 -12.90 -36.11
CA ALA A 618 2.33 -11.88 -36.96
C ALA A 618 3.20 -11.59 -38.19
N ASN A 619 4.51 -11.49 -38.01
CA ASN A 619 5.44 -11.29 -39.13
C ASN A 619 5.43 -12.49 -40.10
N SER A 620 5.36 -13.72 -39.59
CA SER A 620 5.28 -14.92 -40.44
C SER A 620 3.97 -15.03 -41.19
N SER A 621 2.89 -14.44 -40.69
CA SER A 621 1.55 -14.43 -41.33
C SER A 621 1.31 -13.20 -42.21
N GLY A 622 2.25 -12.25 -42.27
CA GLY A 622 2.10 -11.01 -43.04
C GLY A 622 1.19 -9.97 -42.37
N ASN A 623 0.90 -10.10 -41.06
CA ASN A 623 0.03 -9.21 -40.28
C ASN A 623 0.82 -8.49 -39.16
N ALA A 624 2.12 -8.24 -39.38
CA ALA A 624 2.95 -7.50 -38.44
C ALA A 624 2.54 -6.00 -38.41
N PRO A 625 2.68 -5.34 -37.26
CA PRO A 625 2.50 -3.89 -37.18
C PRO A 625 3.62 -3.16 -37.93
N ASP A 626 3.41 -1.89 -38.22
CA ASP A 626 4.46 -1.03 -38.80
C ASP A 626 5.58 -0.77 -37.81
N VAL A 627 5.24 -0.63 -36.52
CA VAL A 627 6.18 -0.41 -35.42
C VAL A 627 5.82 -1.32 -34.24
N ALA A 628 6.84 -1.89 -33.61
CA ALA A 628 6.72 -2.60 -32.35
C ALA A 628 7.69 -2.02 -31.32
N THR A 629 7.25 -1.77 -30.10
CA THR A 629 8.05 -1.18 -29.04
C THR A 629 7.87 -1.90 -27.70
N GLY A 630 8.82 -1.66 -26.77
CA GLY A 630 8.82 -2.31 -25.46
C GLY A 630 9.25 -3.78 -25.49
N ILE A 631 9.88 -4.25 -26.54
CA ILE A 631 10.31 -5.64 -26.75
C ILE A 631 11.73 -5.90 -26.27
N ASN A 632 12.01 -7.15 -25.90
CA ASN A 632 13.35 -7.60 -25.51
C ASN A 632 14.31 -7.54 -26.73
N TYR A 633 15.56 -7.14 -26.51
CA TYR A 633 16.59 -6.97 -27.52
C TYR A 633 16.86 -8.23 -28.38
N THR A 634 16.53 -9.42 -27.88
CA THR A 634 16.72 -10.68 -28.61
C THR A 634 15.80 -10.81 -29.81
N ILE A 635 14.54 -10.35 -29.70
CA ILE A 635 13.54 -10.46 -30.76
C ILE A 635 13.86 -9.57 -31.97
N PRO A 636 14.21 -8.28 -31.81
CA PRO A 636 14.69 -7.47 -32.95
C PRO A 636 15.90 -8.09 -33.65
N TYR A 637 16.85 -8.64 -32.90
CA TYR A 637 18.01 -9.31 -33.46
C TYR A 637 17.59 -10.53 -34.32
N GLU A 638 16.73 -11.38 -33.82
CA GLU A 638 16.19 -12.55 -34.56
C GLU A 638 15.45 -12.13 -35.84
N LEU A 639 14.64 -11.07 -35.77
CA LEU A 639 13.87 -10.56 -36.91
C LEU A 639 14.79 -9.89 -37.92
N ALA A 640 15.83 -9.17 -37.48
CA ALA A 640 16.82 -8.54 -38.36
C ALA A 640 17.61 -9.57 -39.20
N ILE A 641 18.07 -10.67 -38.58
CA ILE A 641 18.75 -11.77 -39.27
C ILE A 641 17.86 -12.39 -40.35
N ARG A 642 16.56 -12.41 -40.13
CA ARG A 642 15.59 -12.95 -41.09
C ARG A 642 15.14 -11.92 -42.13
N GLY A 643 15.68 -10.72 -42.11
CA GLY A 643 15.30 -9.64 -43.02
C GLY A 643 13.90 -9.10 -42.82
N ALA A 644 13.36 -9.23 -41.61
CA ALA A 644 12.01 -8.83 -41.25
C ALA A 644 11.91 -7.41 -40.65
N LEU A 645 13.05 -6.70 -40.56
CA LEU A 645 13.09 -5.32 -40.09
C LEU A 645 13.61 -4.39 -41.18
N VAL A 646 13.12 -3.16 -41.18
CA VAL A 646 13.59 -2.08 -42.05
C VAL A 646 14.82 -1.44 -41.41
N ASP A 647 15.80 -1.13 -42.24
CA ASP A 647 16.98 -0.35 -41.80
C ASP A 647 16.59 1.13 -41.64
N MET A 648 16.62 1.60 -40.41
CA MET A 648 16.25 2.99 -40.05
C MET A 648 17.35 4.02 -40.35
N ALA A 649 18.53 3.58 -40.81
CA ALA A 649 19.63 4.47 -41.15
C ALA A 649 19.63 4.92 -42.62
N GLN A 650 18.64 4.55 -43.43
CA GLN A 650 18.53 4.91 -44.83
C GLN A 650 17.72 6.20 -45.05
#